data_9954bb6c1ce3aa9b65f5ffa140db49f7
#
_entry.id   9954bb6c1ce3aa9b65f5ffa140db49f7
#
_cell.length_a   1.000
_cell.length_b   1.000
_cell.length_c   1.000
_cell.angle_alpha   90.00
_cell.angle_beta   90.00
_cell.angle_gamma   90.00
#
_symmetry.space_group_name_H-M   'P 1'
#
loop_
_entity.id
_entity.type
_entity.pdbx_description
1 polymer ?
#
loop_
_entity_poly.entity_id
_entity_poly.type
_entity_poly.pdbx_seq_one_letter_code
_entity_poly.pdbx_strand_id
1 'polypeptide(L)'
;MKKATLFRGLTAVFGFLFFAINGITVGMFKNEGFINDALGIETSETEREGPVRYSSEFAEDINKYTDEELKAKNDAAQAFIETEMEEGAVLLKNDNNALPLTSEQIKKVTLLGWSAAHPYYRAHSGGNGTDGKVSLKDALESRGFVINGSVYDALAGIDLNRKNTIVAEAPVSTYNSLTKTFASYNEAAIVVLSRESGENDDLQVNYSDNGTRQSMLAITKNERDLLRLVQQYKNNGTFKKVIVLINSANVMEVDWLDEYGVDACMWIGGPGTDNGIYGVADLLTGEANPSGKLADTFSASSLSAPAMQNYVTAQNSYNDNLIYAEGIYVGYKYYETRYEDCVLGQGNASGNAGVYASEGSGWNYADEVSYPFGYGLSYTNFTQTLDGVKDNGDGTLTATVTVTNAGDAAGKSVVQIYAQTPYGDYEKRNKVEKSAVQLVAFDKTDEIAPGGSQTLEINVDKYFLAAYDYTQAKTYILSEGNYYLAIGDDAHDALNNILAAKGATGMTDAAGNAASSNADKVYIWHEAFDDETYSSTATDAEVTNQLDEMDWNYWNKGQVTYLTRSDWQGTWPKVYNLTRTSNMVVDDAYSKPADAPKASEVDTEVDAGLKFADMFGVGIDDVDEDGNKIWDKFIDQLSIDELIYTTIDVKGIQAINHLGFPGGTNDDGIDSVSFTNCYVNPNLAASSWNEDMFLRRGELIGEDCLFLGLNTQWGPGANMHRSPFSGRNFEYLSEDSVLYYELIGAQVKGTESKGVTVSIKHFFANDQEQNRGSYGVFANEQALREIYLRPFEGAFVKGGATTTMTSNARVGFRYVGEYDELINGILHGEWGFYGVIITDAGGGFSTPDEYIAKGGNMFCFVGDTADRAQKLKNAIILKNDGNFLNILKERAKETLYTYAHTNAMNGLTRDSEITDVYPWWKSAMIAINVVAGVLLAGAAVCFVLWGYVFKKNDKIEVRETPSDGGNNENP
;
A
#
# COMPACT_ATOMS: atom_id res chain seq x y z
N MET A 1 -8.08 -69.18 7.25
CA MET A 1 -7.14 -68.20 7.85
C MET A 1 -6.82 -67.00 6.89
N LYS A 2 -6.43 -67.24 5.63
CA LYS A 2 -6.05 -66.15 4.71
C LYS A 2 -7.16 -65.09 4.48
N LYS A 3 -8.44 -65.49 4.33
CA LYS A 3 -9.57 -64.56 4.10
C LYS A 3 -9.87 -63.69 5.34
N ALA A 4 -9.90 -64.26 6.52
CA ALA A 4 -10.11 -63.50 7.77
C ALA A 4 -8.99 -62.46 8.04
N THR A 5 -7.73 -62.85 7.73
CA THR A 5 -6.59 -61.95 7.82
C THR A 5 -6.69 -60.82 6.81
N LEU A 6 -7.15 -61.11 5.58
CA LEU A 6 -7.40 -60.07 4.53
C LEU A 6 -8.46 -59.08 5.01
N PHE A 7 -9.63 -59.56 5.46
CA PHE A 7 -10.73 -58.69 5.86
C PHE A 7 -10.38 -57.88 7.16
N ARG A 8 -9.58 -58.46 8.05
CA ARG A 8 -9.02 -57.72 9.18
C ARG A 8 -8.14 -56.58 8.72
N GLY A 9 -7.25 -56.82 7.73
CA GLY A 9 -6.44 -55.78 7.09
C GLY A 9 -7.28 -54.68 6.43
N LEU A 10 -8.31 -55.11 5.62
CA LEU A 10 -9.22 -54.18 4.99
C LEU A 10 -10.03 -53.34 6.00
N THR A 11 -10.51 -53.91 7.10
CA THR A 11 -11.21 -53.23 8.17
C THR A 11 -10.29 -52.16 8.80
N ALA A 12 -9.02 -52.47 9.03
CA ALA A 12 -8.05 -51.48 9.57
C ALA A 12 -7.79 -50.37 8.58
N VAL A 13 -7.60 -50.68 7.30
CA VAL A 13 -7.38 -49.67 6.25
C VAL A 13 -8.62 -48.78 6.08
N PHE A 14 -9.80 -49.34 5.94
CA PHE A 14 -11.04 -48.56 5.77
C PHE A 14 -11.40 -47.78 7.05
N GLY A 15 -11.03 -48.30 8.26
CA GLY A 15 -11.17 -47.56 9.50
C GLY A 15 -10.28 -46.34 9.53
N PHE A 16 -8.99 -46.50 9.19
CA PHE A 16 -8.09 -45.36 9.08
C PHE A 16 -8.60 -44.31 8.05
N LEU A 17 -8.98 -44.75 6.84
CA LEU A 17 -9.51 -43.86 5.82
C LEU A 17 -10.78 -43.15 6.28
N PHE A 18 -11.72 -43.83 6.91
CA PHE A 18 -12.94 -43.26 7.42
C PHE A 18 -12.66 -42.17 8.46
N PHE A 19 -11.77 -42.41 9.44
CA PHE A 19 -11.40 -41.41 10.43
C PHE A 19 -10.63 -40.22 9.81
N ALA A 20 -9.73 -40.49 8.84
CA ALA A 20 -8.99 -39.44 8.14
C ALA A 20 -9.95 -38.56 7.33
N ILE A 21 -10.86 -39.15 6.55
CA ILE A 21 -11.87 -38.43 5.75
C ILE A 21 -12.81 -37.63 6.67
N ASN A 22 -13.26 -38.20 7.79
CA ASN A 22 -14.05 -37.45 8.77
C ASN A 22 -13.28 -36.25 9.34
N GLY A 23 -11.99 -36.43 9.68
CA GLY A 23 -11.14 -35.32 10.14
C GLY A 23 -11.02 -34.23 9.11
N ILE A 24 -10.78 -34.56 7.85
CA ILE A 24 -10.76 -33.61 6.72
C ILE A 24 -12.12 -32.93 6.58
N THR A 25 -13.21 -33.71 6.58
CA THR A 25 -14.57 -33.14 6.46
C THR A 25 -14.87 -32.14 7.55
N VAL A 26 -14.57 -32.46 8.80
CA VAL A 26 -14.76 -31.53 9.94
C VAL A 26 -13.90 -30.27 9.77
N GLY A 27 -12.65 -30.43 9.28
CA GLY A 27 -11.78 -29.29 8.97
C GLY A 27 -12.37 -28.41 7.86
N MET A 28 -12.86 -29.01 6.77
CA MET A 28 -13.49 -28.28 5.68
C MET A 28 -14.76 -27.57 6.13
N PHE A 29 -15.65 -28.22 6.88
CA PHE A 29 -16.89 -27.61 7.38
C PHE A 29 -16.62 -26.44 8.34
N LYS A 30 -15.52 -26.51 9.10
CA LYS A 30 -15.12 -25.38 9.97
C LYS A 30 -14.57 -24.18 9.19
N ASN A 31 -14.04 -24.41 8.01
CA ASN A 31 -13.48 -23.39 7.13
C ASN A 31 -14.32 -23.22 5.86
N GLU A 32 -15.64 -23.31 5.98
CA GLU A 32 -16.57 -23.31 4.87
C GLU A 32 -16.40 -22.08 3.98
N GLY A 33 -16.35 -20.89 4.58
CA GLY A 33 -16.21 -19.63 3.85
C GLY A 33 -14.95 -19.62 2.98
N PHE A 34 -13.80 -19.98 3.55
CA PHE A 34 -12.54 -20.10 2.79
C PHE A 34 -12.63 -21.09 1.63
N ILE A 35 -13.32 -22.23 1.83
CA ILE A 35 -13.44 -23.23 0.77
C ILE A 35 -14.39 -22.78 -0.32
N ASN A 36 -15.49 -22.13 0.03
CA ASN A 36 -16.41 -21.57 -0.93
C ASN A 36 -15.73 -20.52 -1.81
N ASP A 37 -14.97 -19.62 -1.18
CA ASP A 37 -14.16 -18.63 -1.87
C ASP A 37 -13.12 -19.28 -2.81
N ALA A 38 -12.30 -20.20 -2.29
CA ALA A 38 -11.29 -20.91 -3.09
C ALA A 38 -11.88 -21.73 -4.27
N LEU A 39 -13.17 -22.09 -4.19
CA LEU A 39 -13.87 -22.80 -5.24
C LEU A 39 -14.79 -21.90 -6.09
N GLY A 40 -14.85 -20.60 -5.81
CA GLY A 40 -15.72 -19.64 -6.48
C GLY A 40 -17.21 -19.96 -6.32
N ILE A 41 -17.62 -20.39 -5.12
CA ILE A 41 -19.01 -20.78 -4.85
C ILE A 41 -19.72 -19.67 -4.09
N GLU A 42 -20.70 -19.06 -4.71
CA GLU A 42 -21.65 -18.17 -4.06
C GLU A 42 -22.50 -18.93 -3.03
N THR A 43 -22.72 -18.34 -1.87
CA THR A 43 -23.50 -18.94 -0.77
C THR A 43 -24.96 -18.48 -0.76
N SER A 44 -25.28 -17.46 -1.55
CA SER A 44 -26.65 -16.96 -1.73
C SER A 44 -26.86 -16.49 -3.18
N GLU A 45 -28.06 -16.64 -3.69
CA GLU A 45 -28.51 -16.02 -4.94
C GLU A 45 -29.57 -14.97 -4.60
N THR A 46 -29.45 -13.77 -5.18
CA THR A 46 -30.34 -12.65 -4.94
C THR A 46 -31.06 -12.24 -6.22
N GLU A 47 -32.40 -12.15 -6.16
CA GLU A 47 -33.17 -11.57 -7.27
C GLU A 47 -32.95 -10.06 -7.37
N ARG A 48 -32.57 -9.61 -8.57
CA ARG A 48 -32.18 -8.22 -8.83
C ARG A 48 -32.96 -7.65 -10.02
N GLU A 49 -34.23 -7.30 -9.79
CA GLU A 49 -35.12 -6.72 -10.80
C GLU A 49 -35.34 -5.20 -10.63
N GLY A 50 -34.75 -4.60 -9.60
CA GLY A 50 -34.86 -3.20 -9.25
C GLY A 50 -33.93 -2.28 -10.04
N PRO A 51 -33.87 -0.98 -9.64
CA PRO A 51 -33.04 -0.02 -10.34
C PRO A 51 -31.54 -0.26 -10.14
N VAL A 52 -30.74 -0.04 -11.18
CA VAL A 52 -29.29 0.07 -11.10
C VAL A 52 -28.96 1.44 -10.52
N ARG A 53 -28.26 1.48 -9.40
CA ARG A 53 -27.88 2.73 -8.71
C ARG A 53 -26.47 3.16 -9.05
N TYR A 54 -25.59 2.20 -9.31
CA TYR A 54 -24.22 2.40 -9.74
C TYR A 54 -24.00 1.67 -11.07
N SER A 55 -23.75 2.43 -12.13
CA SER A 55 -23.67 1.90 -13.50
C SER A 55 -22.22 1.79 -13.97
N SER A 56 -21.95 0.81 -14.84
CA SER A 56 -20.73 0.76 -15.62
C SER A 56 -20.76 1.76 -16.78
N GLU A 57 -19.62 2.30 -17.17
CA GLU A 57 -19.50 3.06 -18.41
C GLU A 57 -19.37 2.17 -19.65
N PHE A 58 -19.09 0.88 -19.46
CA PHE A 58 -18.83 -0.10 -20.53
C PHE A 58 -19.98 -1.06 -20.79
N ALA A 59 -20.84 -1.31 -19.80
CA ALA A 59 -21.90 -2.31 -19.89
C ALA A 59 -23.27 -1.72 -19.51
N GLU A 60 -24.30 -2.10 -20.28
CA GLU A 60 -25.70 -1.76 -19.96
C GLU A 60 -26.22 -2.61 -18.77
N ASP A 61 -25.80 -3.87 -18.69
CA ASP A 61 -26.14 -4.79 -17.60
C ASP A 61 -24.86 -5.28 -16.90
N ILE A 62 -24.61 -4.75 -15.72
CA ILE A 62 -23.42 -5.10 -14.91
C ILE A 62 -23.38 -6.57 -14.46
N ASN A 63 -24.53 -7.29 -14.51
CA ASN A 63 -24.58 -8.70 -14.18
C ASN A 63 -24.29 -9.59 -15.40
N LYS A 64 -24.20 -9.00 -16.60
CA LYS A 64 -24.05 -9.77 -17.83
C LYS A 64 -23.33 -8.99 -18.92
N TYR A 65 -22.01 -8.86 -18.76
CA TYR A 65 -21.17 -8.30 -19.82
C TYR A 65 -21.20 -9.15 -21.08
N THR A 66 -21.37 -8.51 -22.23
CA THR A 66 -21.08 -9.12 -23.52
C THR A 66 -19.57 -9.17 -23.76
N ASP A 67 -19.12 -10.04 -24.67
CA ASP A 67 -17.69 -10.12 -25.05
C ASP A 67 -17.16 -8.76 -25.60
N GLU A 68 -18.03 -7.97 -26.26
CA GLU A 68 -17.68 -6.65 -26.81
C GLU A 68 -17.54 -5.60 -25.71
N GLU A 69 -18.44 -5.57 -24.73
CA GLU A 69 -18.36 -4.67 -23.57
C GLU A 69 -17.15 -4.99 -22.69
N LEU A 70 -16.90 -6.27 -22.41
CA LEU A 70 -15.73 -6.70 -21.67
C LEU A 70 -14.43 -6.33 -22.40
N LYS A 71 -14.41 -6.50 -23.72
CA LYS A 71 -13.27 -6.08 -24.52
C LYS A 71 -13.06 -4.57 -24.46
N ALA A 72 -14.12 -3.77 -24.57
CA ALA A 72 -14.03 -2.31 -24.49
C ALA A 72 -13.50 -1.84 -23.13
N LYS A 73 -13.97 -2.46 -22.03
CA LYS A 73 -13.49 -2.21 -20.67
C LYS A 73 -11.99 -2.49 -20.55
N ASN A 74 -11.56 -3.67 -21.01
CA ASN A 74 -10.18 -4.06 -20.93
C ASN A 74 -9.28 -3.21 -21.84
N ASP A 75 -9.70 -2.89 -23.06
CA ASP A 75 -8.94 -2.03 -23.97
C ASP A 75 -8.72 -0.62 -23.35
N ALA A 76 -9.75 -0.05 -22.70
CA ALA A 76 -9.64 1.23 -22.03
C ALA A 76 -8.65 1.18 -20.85
N ALA A 77 -8.71 0.14 -20.03
CA ALA A 77 -7.77 -0.06 -18.94
C ALA A 77 -6.32 -0.25 -19.46
N GLN A 78 -6.13 -1.04 -20.51
CA GLN A 78 -4.81 -1.27 -21.11
C GLN A 78 -4.19 0.00 -21.70
N ALA A 79 -4.99 0.84 -22.37
CA ALA A 79 -4.54 2.14 -22.87
C ALA A 79 -4.20 3.10 -21.72
N PHE A 80 -4.98 3.07 -20.65
CA PHE A 80 -4.72 3.89 -19.47
C PHE A 80 -3.42 3.47 -18.76
N ILE A 81 -3.17 2.16 -18.58
CA ILE A 81 -1.95 1.62 -17.98
C ILE A 81 -0.69 2.07 -18.76
N GLU A 82 -0.76 2.12 -20.09
CA GLU A 82 0.29 2.62 -20.96
C GLU A 82 0.54 4.12 -20.69
N THR A 83 -0.53 4.93 -20.62
CA THR A 83 -0.46 6.36 -20.26
C THR A 83 0.08 6.58 -18.83
N GLU A 84 -0.34 5.78 -17.84
CA GLU A 84 0.21 5.87 -16.47
C GLU A 84 1.73 5.68 -16.46
N MET A 85 2.23 4.74 -17.25
CA MET A 85 3.67 4.50 -17.38
C MET A 85 4.38 5.68 -18.03
N GLU A 86 3.79 6.26 -19.09
CA GLU A 86 4.37 7.41 -19.80
C GLU A 86 4.44 8.66 -18.92
N GLU A 87 3.43 8.90 -18.09
CA GLU A 87 3.39 10.06 -17.21
C GLU A 87 4.09 9.86 -15.87
N GLY A 88 4.23 8.59 -15.42
CA GLY A 88 4.83 8.26 -14.13
C GLY A 88 6.33 7.99 -14.20
N ALA A 89 6.87 7.54 -15.33
CA ALA A 89 8.30 7.32 -15.47
C ALA A 89 9.10 8.63 -15.40
N VAL A 90 10.22 8.62 -14.69
CA VAL A 90 11.01 9.83 -14.45
C VAL A 90 12.33 9.77 -15.17
N LEU A 91 12.55 10.74 -16.07
CA LEU A 91 13.84 10.93 -16.74
C LEU A 91 14.82 11.63 -15.78
N LEU A 92 15.78 10.88 -15.25
CA LEU A 92 16.75 11.39 -14.28
C LEU A 92 17.96 12.09 -14.93
N LYS A 93 18.40 11.59 -16.09
CA LYS A 93 19.57 12.10 -16.81
C LYS A 93 19.36 11.99 -18.31
N ASN A 94 19.77 13.02 -19.07
CA ASN A 94 19.68 13.00 -20.54
C ASN A 94 20.75 13.89 -21.19
N ASP A 95 22.00 13.49 -21.10
CA ASP A 95 23.13 14.24 -21.64
C ASP A 95 23.09 14.28 -23.17
N ASN A 96 23.30 15.47 -23.73
CA ASN A 96 23.36 15.70 -25.17
C ASN A 96 22.11 15.15 -25.92
N ASN A 97 20.94 15.14 -25.32
CA ASN A 97 19.73 14.56 -25.88
C ASN A 97 19.94 13.09 -26.30
N ALA A 98 20.50 12.29 -25.41
CA ALA A 98 20.73 10.86 -25.66
C ALA A 98 19.40 10.12 -25.89
N LEU A 99 18.34 10.52 -25.21
CA LEU A 99 16.95 10.17 -25.48
C LEU A 99 16.19 11.39 -26.05
N PRO A 100 15.15 11.16 -26.86
CA PRO A 100 14.69 9.87 -27.37
C PRO A 100 15.58 9.29 -28.48
N LEU A 101 15.38 7.99 -28.76
CA LEU A 101 16.04 7.28 -29.86
C LEU A 101 15.26 7.44 -31.18
N THR A 102 15.31 8.63 -31.79
CA THR A 102 14.45 9.06 -32.90
C THR A 102 15.03 8.76 -34.30
N SER A 103 16.05 7.93 -34.45
CA SER A 103 16.70 7.67 -35.74
C SER A 103 15.68 7.14 -36.77
N GLU A 104 15.66 7.72 -37.98
CA GLU A 104 14.94 7.19 -39.16
C GLU A 104 15.48 5.85 -39.65
N GLN A 105 16.64 5.42 -39.17
CA GLN A 105 17.27 4.15 -39.43
C GLN A 105 16.78 3.11 -38.41
N ILE A 106 16.90 1.83 -38.80
CA ILE A 106 16.56 0.69 -37.92
C ILE A 106 17.31 0.85 -36.59
N LYS A 107 16.56 0.98 -35.49
CA LYS A 107 17.07 1.17 -34.12
C LYS A 107 17.63 -0.13 -33.57
N LYS A 108 18.89 -0.46 -33.92
CA LYS A 108 19.57 -1.67 -33.46
C LYS A 108 20.22 -1.46 -32.11
N VAL A 109 19.68 -2.09 -31.07
CA VAL A 109 20.15 -1.92 -29.70
C VAL A 109 20.52 -3.24 -29.04
N THR A 110 21.36 -3.16 -28.01
CA THR A 110 21.73 -4.29 -27.17
C THR A 110 21.16 -4.09 -25.79
N LEU A 111 20.23 -4.98 -25.39
CA LEU A 111 19.71 -5.07 -24.05
C LEU A 111 20.69 -5.82 -23.15
N LEU A 112 21.02 -5.26 -22.00
CA LEU A 112 22.04 -5.74 -21.08
C LEU A 112 21.50 -5.73 -19.64
N GLY A 113 22.10 -6.54 -18.80
CA GLY A 113 21.58 -6.83 -17.47
C GLY A 113 20.57 -7.99 -17.46
N TRP A 114 20.63 -8.82 -16.44
CA TRP A 114 19.71 -9.96 -16.35
C TRP A 114 18.25 -9.51 -16.38
N SER A 115 17.96 -8.38 -15.75
CA SER A 115 16.63 -7.78 -15.66
C SER A 115 16.09 -7.28 -17.01
N ALA A 116 16.92 -7.12 -18.04
CA ALA A 116 16.43 -6.80 -19.38
C ALA A 116 15.59 -7.93 -19.99
N ALA A 117 15.91 -9.18 -19.64
CA ALA A 117 15.13 -10.36 -20.04
C ALA A 117 14.13 -10.81 -18.95
N HIS A 118 14.30 -10.36 -17.73
CA HIS A 118 13.47 -10.69 -16.56
C HIS A 118 13.11 -9.40 -15.80
N PRO A 119 12.30 -8.50 -16.38
CA PRO A 119 11.92 -7.26 -15.72
C PRO A 119 11.21 -7.51 -14.37
N TYR A 120 11.32 -6.56 -13.47
CA TYR A 120 10.45 -6.46 -12.33
C TYR A 120 9.17 -5.75 -12.80
N TYR A 121 8.05 -6.45 -12.83
CA TYR A 121 6.77 -5.86 -13.26
C TYR A 121 5.97 -5.32 -12.07
N ARG A 122 5.87 -6.10 -11.02
CA ARG A 122 5.25 -5.74 -9.75
C ARG A 122 5.78 -6.62 -8.61
N ALA A 123 5.62 -6.15 -7.38
CA ALA A 123 5.89 -6.97 -6.20
C ALA A 123 4.76 -7.98 -5.93
N HIS A 124 5.06 -8.98 -5.13
CA HIS A 124 4.03 -9.89 -4.65
C HIS A 124 3.27 -9.26 -3.47
N SER A 125 1.96 -9.24 -3.56
CA SER A 125 1.02 -8.91 -2.51
C SER A 125 -0.37 -9.45 -2.90
N GLY A 126 -1.17 -9.83 -1.92
CA GLY A 126 -2.54 -10.27 -2.16
C GLY A 126 -2.70 -11.51 -3.05
N GLY A 127 -1.65 -12.31 -3.25
CA GLY A 127 -1.71 -13.54 -4.04
C GLY A 127 -1.76 -13.38 -5.57
N ASN A 128 -1.68 -12.16 -6.10
CA ASN A 128 -1.65 -11.90 -7.53
C ASN A 128 -0.32 -12.31 -8.18
N GLY A 129 -0.35 -12.66 -9.48
CA GLY A 129 0.84 -13.03 -10.26
C GLY A 129 1.78 -11.83 -10.46
N THR A 130 3.08 -12.12 -10.54
CA THR A 130 4.14 -11.11 -10.73
C THR A 130 4.76 -11.14 -12.12
N ASP A 131 4.44 -12.12 -12.96
CA ASP A 131 4.99 -12.28 -14.29
C ASP A 131 4.27 -11.39 -15.30
N GLY A 132 5.04 -10.58 -16.05
CA GLY A 132 4.50 -9.73 -17.10
C GLY A 132 3.98 -10.51 -18.31
N LYS A 133 2.87 -10.05 -18.87
CA LYS A 133 2.25 -10.63 -20.09
C LYS A 133 3.04 -10.27 -21.35
N VAL A 134 3.78 -9.16 -21.31
CA VAL A 134 4.58 -8.63 -22.43
C VAL A 134 6.03 -8.46 -21.98
N SER A 135 7.00 -8.95 -22.75
CA SER A 135 8.41 -8.72 -22.44
C SER A 135 8.88 -7.32 -22.88
N LEU A 136 9.90 -6.77 -22.22
CA LEU A 136 10.53 -5.53 -22.65
C LEU A 136 11.04 -5.63 -24.12
N LYS A 137 11.53 -6.79 -24.52
CA LYS A 137 11.95 -7.03 -25.91
C LYS A 137 10.76 -6.87 -26.87
N ASP A 138 9.63 -7.51 -26.60
CA ASP A 138 8.48 -7.47 -27.50
C ASP A 138 7.89 -6.05 -27.58
N ALA A 139 7.85 -5.34 -26.45
CA ALA A 139 7.42 -3.95 -26.42
C ALA A 139 8.31 -3.06 -27.29
N LEU A 140 9.63 -3.16 -27.17
CA LEU A 140 10.58 -2.39 -27.98
C LEU A 140 10.51 -2.78 -29.48
N GLU A 141 10.41 -4.08 -29.80
CA GLU A 141 10.27 -4.55 -31.18
C GLU A 141 8.98 -4.03 -31.83
N SER A 142 7.88 -3.90 -31.07
CA SER A 142 6.61 -3.31 -31.54
C SER A 142 6.75 -1.83 -31.95
N ARG A 143 7.71 -1.12 -31.39
CA ARG A 143 8.05 0.29 -31.68
C ARG A 143 9.26 0.42 -32.65
N GLY A 144 9.58 -0.64 -33.37
CA GLY A 144 10.56 -0.65 -34.47
C GLY A 144 12.02 -0.80 -34.04
N PHE A 145 12.28 -1.24 -32.81
CA PHE A 145 13.62 -1.65 -32.42
C PHE A 145 13.99 -3.00 -33.00
N VAL A 146 15.29 -3.24 -33.19
CA VAL A 146 15.86 -4.54 -33.51
C VAL A 146 16.84 -4.91 -32.41
N ILE A 147 16.43 -5.89 -31.62
CA ILE A 147 17.17 -6.28 -30.41
C ILE A 147 18.31 -7.28 -30.78
N ASN A 148 19.42 -7.16 -30.08
CA ASN A 148 20.53 -8.14 -30.16
C ASN A 148 20.07 -9.47 -29.56
N GLY A 149 19.43 -10.32 -30.37
CA GLY A 149 18.86 -11.59 -29.92
C GLY A 149 19.89 -12.52 -29.28
N SER A 150 21.16 -12.50 -29.73
CA SER A 150 22.21 -13.35 -29.16
C SER A 150 22.48 -13.01 -27.69
N VAL A 151 22.37 -11.73 -27.29
CA VAL A 151 22.55 -11.30 -25.90
C VAL A 151 21.27 -11.58 -25.13
N TYR A 152 20.11 -11.16 -25.66
CA TYR A 152 18.84 -11.36 -25.00
C TYR A 152 18.55 -12.84 -24.69
N ASP A 153 18.69 -13.73 -25.66
CA ASP A 153 18.45 -15.16 -25.50
C ASP A 153 19.40 -15.81 -24.48
N ALA A 154 20.63 -15.32 -24.41
CA ALA A 154 21.61 -15.79 -23.42
C ALA A 154 21.18 -15.37 -21.98
N LEU A 155 20.67 -14.15 -21.82
CA LEU A 155 20.18 -13.65 -20.54
C LEU A 155 18.86 -14.34 -20.14
N ALA A 156 17.92 -14.48 -21.06
CA ALA A 156 16.66 -15.17 -20.85
C ALA A 156 16.83 -16.65 -20.43
N GLY A 157 17.91 -17.28 -20.89
CA GLY A 157 18.25 -18.66 -20.52
C GLY A 157 18.92 -18.83 -19.15
N ILE A 158 19.21 -17.75 -18.41
CA ILE A 158 19.84 -17.81 -17.10
C ILE A 158 18.77 -17.76 -16.00
N ASP A 159 18.66 -18.84 -15.27
CA ASP A 159 17.78 -18.95 -14.11
C ASP A 159 18.47 -18.38 -12.87
N LEU A 160 18.24 -17.10 -12.58
CA LEU A 160 18.59 -16.45 -11.33
C LEU A 160 17.31 -16.14 -10.56
N ASN A 161 17.39 -16.20 -9.25
CA ASN A 161 16.25 -15.94 -8.38
C ASN A 161 16.38 -14.57 -7.71
N ARG A 162 15.72 -13.56 -8.29
CA ARG A 162 15.61 -12.24 -7.66
C ARG A 162 14.67 -12.31 -6.47
N LYS A 163 15.06 -11.70 -5.35
CA LYS A 163 14.28 -11.61 -4.10
C LYS A 163 14.75 -10.40 -3.29
N ASN A 164 14.00 -10.07 -2.24
CA ASN A 164 14.43 -9.12 -1.20
C ASN A 164 15.79 -9.45 -0.53
N THR A 165 16.34 -10.62 -0.78
CA THR A 165 17.62 -11.10 -0.22
C THR A 165 18.67 -11.39 -1.30
N ILE A 166 18.33 -11.27 -2.58
CA ILE A 166 19.19 -11.63 -3.72
C ILE A 166 19.02 -10.61 -4.85
N VAL A 167 20.09 -9.90 -5.14
CA VAL A 167 20.17 -9.11 -6.37
C VAL A 167 20.57 -10.04 -7.51
N ALA A 168 19.69 -10.16 -8.49
CA ALA A 168 19.91 -11.05 -9.64
C ALA A 168 20.63 -10.30 -10.77
N GLU A 169 21.94 -10.48 -10.91
CA GLU A 169 22.71 -10.01 -12.05
C GLU A 169 23.73 -11.06 -12.49
N ALA A 170 23.81 -11.30 -13.81
CA ALA A 170 24.70 -12.28 -14.40
C ALA A 170 26.17 -11.82 -14.27
N PRO A 171 27.10 -12.73 -13.98
CA PRO A 171 28.53 -12.36 -13.95
C PRO A 171 28.99 -11.89 -15.34
N VAL A 172 29.88 -10.90 -15.38
CA VAL A 172 30.37 -10.28 -16.63
C VAL A 172 30.95 -11.28 -17.61
N SER A 173 31.46 -12.43 -17.16
CA SER A 173 31.95 -13.52 -18.01
C SER A 173 30.88 -14.09 -18.96
N THR A 174 29.63 -13.95 -18.66
CA THR A 174 28.49 -14.31 -19.52
C THR A 174 28.54 -13.59 -20.86
N TYR A 175 28.98 -12.35 -20.85
CA TYR A 175 29.03 -11.50 -22.03
C TYR A 175 30.26 -11.72 -22.90
N ASN A 176 31.32 -12.40 -22.43
CA ASN A 176 32.60 -12.51 -23.13
C ASN A 176 32.51 -13.01 -24.60
N SER A 177 31.68 -14.01 -24.86
CA SER A 177 31.48 -14.53 -26.22
C SER A 177 30.48 -13.72 -27.04
N LEU A 178 29.73 -12.85 -26.43
CA LEU A 178 28.62 -12.07 -27.00
C LEU A 178 29.06 -10.70 -27.49
N THR A 179 30.16 -10.16 -26.93
CA THR A 179 30.69 -8.82 -27.28
C THR A 179 30.96 -8.63 -28.77
N LYS A 180 31.26 -9.71 -29.50
CA LYS A 180 31.44 -9.70 -30.97
C LYS A 180 30.20 -9.25 -31.75
N THR A 181 29.00 -9.31 -31.13
CA THR A 181 27.71 -8.88 -31.73
C THR A 181 27.43 -7.41 -31.50
N PHE A 182 28.08 -6.76 -30.52
CA PHE A 182 27.79 -5.39 -30.10
C PHE A 182 27.86 -4.38 -31.26
N ALA A 183 28.89 -4.45 -32.08
CA ALA A 183 29.07 -3.55 -33.22
C ALA A 183 27.91 -3.60 -34.26
N SER A 184 27.12 -4.68 -34.27
CA SER A 184 25.96 -4.81 -35.16
C SER A 184 24.65 -4.29 -34.56
N TYR A 185 24.64 -4.00 -33.26
CA TYR A 185 23.48 -3.54 -32.49
C TYR A 185 23.91 -2.42 -31.54
N ASN A 186 24.43 -1.34 -32.08
CA ASN A 186 25.25 -0.38 -31.38
C ASN A 186 24.66 1.03 -31.25
N GLU A 187 23.41 1.25 -31.68
CA GLU A 187 22.77 2.56 -31.48
C GLU A 187 22.72 2.93 -29.99
N ALA A 188 22.34 1.96 -29.18
CA ALA A 188 22.44 2.11 -27.72
C ALA A 188 22.74 0.76 -27.05
N ALA A 189 23.46 0.81 -25.93
CA ALA A 189 23.47 -0.18 -24.88
C ALA A 189 22.42 0.23 -23.86
N ILE A 190 21.36 -0.56 -23.69
CA ILE A 190 20.29 -0.33 -22.70
C ILE A 190 20.51 -1.32 -21.57
N VAL A 191 20.90 -0.83 -20.39
CA VAL A 191 21.15 -1.63 -19.18
C VAL A 191 19.97 -1.52 -18.25
N VAL A 192 19.40 -2.65 -17.83
CA VAL A 192 18.28 -2.69 -16.89
C VAL A 192 18.75 -3.24 -15.55
N LEU A 193 18.61 -2.44 -14.51
CA LEU A 193 18.93 -2.80 -13.13
C LEU A 193 17.65 -2.84 -12.29
N SER A 194 17.49 -3.84 -11.44
CA SER A 194 16.27 -3.98 -10.66
C SER A 194 16.49 -4.44 -9.22
N ARG A 195 15.52 -4.09 -8.38
CA ARG A 195 15.34 -4.62 -7.03
C ARG A 195 13.92 -5.13 -6.90
N GLU A 196 13.75 -6.13 -6.06
CA GLU A 196 12.42 -6.69 -5.76
C GLU A 196 12.23 -6.73 -4.26
N SER A 197 11.18 -6.09 -3.80
CA SER A 197 10.65 -6.16 -2.45
C SER A 197 9.21 -6.67 -2.49
N GLY A 198 8.53 -6.78 -1.37
CA GLY A 198 7.15 -7.24 -1.35
C GLY A 198 6.60 -7.29 0.06
N GLU A 199 5.39 -7.77 0.20
CA GLU A 199 4.78 -7.99 1.48
C GLU A 199 5.60 -8.97 2.34
N ASN A 200 5.88 -8.61 3.59
CA ASN A 200 6.79 -9.28 4.53
C ASN A 200 8.28 -9.27 4.13
N ASP A 201 8.66 -8.60 3.05
CA ASP A 201 9.96 -8.71 2.41
C ASP A 201 10.66 -7.34 2.24
N ASP A 202 11.09 -6.71 3.37
CA ASP A 202 11.97 -5.54 3.34
C ASP A 202 13.31 -5.86 2.67
N LEU A 203 13.87 -4.88 1.95
CA LEU A 203 15.21 -4.99 1.36
C LEU A 203 16.29 -4.97 2.45
N GLN A 204 17.41 -5.62 2.17
CA GLN A 204 18.49 -5.75 3.15
C GLN A 204 19.35 -4.49 3.24
N VAL A 205 19.35 -3.86 4.41
CA VAL A 205 20.25 -2.75 4.75
C VAL A 205 21.72 -3.18 4.75
N ASN A 206 22.00 -4.43 5.15
CA ASN A 206 23.34 -5.04 5.25
C ASN A 206 23.47 -6.23 4.29
N TYR A 207 23.26 -5.99 3.00
CA TYR A 207 23.40 -7.02 1.95
C TYR A 207 24.83 -7.49 1.81
N SER A 208 25.04 -8.80 1.61
CA SER A 208 26.37 -9.41 1.41
C SER A 208 26.67 -9.59 -0.07
N ASP A 209 27.35 -8.62 -0.68
CA ASP A 209 27.83 -8.70 -2.05
C ASP A 209 29.24 -9.26 -2.10
N ASN A 210 29.40 -10.52 -2.52
CA ASN A 210 30.69 -11.20 -2.62
C ASN A 210 31.58 -11.05 -1.36
N GLY A 211 30.97 -11.06 -0.17
CA GLY A 211 31.67 -10.92 1.12
C GLY A 211 31.89 -9.48 1.59
N THR A 212 31.54 -8.49 0.77
CA THR A 212 31.48 -7.08 1.17
C THR A 212 30.06 -6.77 1.64
N ARG A 213 29.91 -6.08 2.76
CA ARG A 213 28.60 -5.60 3.24
C ARG A 213 28.31 -4.22 2.67
N GLN A 214 27.14 -4.06 2.09
CA GLN A 214 26.65 -2.80 1.52
C GLN A 214 25.13 -2.73 1.58
N SER A 215 24.54 -1.59 1.28
CA SER A 215 23.11 -1.46 1.01
C SER A 215 22.71 -2.33 -0.20
N MET A 216 21.56 -2.98 -0.12
CA MET A 216 21.00 -3.70 -1.27
C MET A 216 20.53 -2.72 -2.36
N LEU A 217 20.31 -1.46 -2.03
CA LEU A 217 19.97 -0.39 -2.97
C LEU A 217 21.17 0.18 -3.71
N ALA A 218 22.39 -0.08 -3.24
CA ALA A 218 23.63 0.20 -4.00
C ALA A 218 23.84 -0.84 -5.11
N ILE A 219 24.60 -0.46 -6.16
CA ILE A 219 24.95 -1.41 -7.22
C ILE A 219 25.91 -2.49 -6.71
N THR A 220 25.69 -3.74 -7.14
CA THR A 220 26.48 -4.89 -6.76
C THR A 220 27.76 -5.01 -7.59
N LYS A 221 28.64 -5.91 -7.19
CA LYS A 221 29.86 -6.20 -7.95
C LYS A 221 29.56 -6.61 -9.40
N ASN A 222 28.56 -7.47 -9.62
CA ASN A 222 28.23 -7.92 -10.97
C ASN A 222 27.67 -6.77 -11.82
N GLU A 223 26.84 -5.91 -11.24
CA GLU A 223 26.32 -4.71 -11.90
C GLU A 223 27.46 -3.71 -12.22
N ARG A 224 28.38 -3.47 -11.29
CA ARG A 224 29.57 -2.64 -11.53
C ARG A 224 30.46 -3.21 -12.66
N ASP A 225 30.66 -4.52 -12.66
CA ASP A 225 31.47 -5.17 -13.70
C ASP A 225 30.80 -5.09 -15.07
N LEU A 226 29.46 -5.20 -15.13
CA LEU A 226 28.69 -4.99 -16.36
C LEU A 226 28.80 -3.52 -16.84
N LEU A 227 28.59 -2.56 -15.96
CA LEU A 227 28.72 -1.13 -16.30
C LEU A 227 30.10 -0.78 -16.81
N ARG A 228 31.19 -1.32 -16.21
CA ARG A 228 32.56 -1.17 -16.71
C ARG A 228 32.74 -1.78 -18.10
N LEU A 229 32.17 -2.94 -18.38
CA LEU A 229 32.16 -3.55 -19.70
C LEU A 229 31.49 -2.62 -20.70
N VAL A 230 30.30 -2.11 -20.41
CA VAL A 230 29.54 -1.19 -21.28
C VAL A 230 30.33 0.09 -21.52
N GLN A 231 30.89 0.70 -20.47
CA GLN A 231 31.75 1.89 -20.55
C GLN A 231 32.97 1.65 -21.47
N GLN A 232 33.62 0.49 -21.36
CA GLN A 232 34.73 0.15 -22.25
C GLN A 232 34.33 0.15 -23.72
N TYR A 233 33.14 -0.42 -24.04
CA TYR A 233 32.65 -0.47 -25.43
C TYR A 233 32.11 0.87 -25.91
N LYS A 234 31.65 1.74 -25.03
CA LYS A 234 31.36 3.14 -25.34
C LYS A 234 32.63 3.92 -25.64
N ASN A 235 33.65 3.83 -24.78
CA ASN A 235 34.89 4.56 -24.91
C ASN A 235 35.70 4.19 -26.15
N ASN A 236 35.59 2.97 -26.65
CA ASN A 236 36.20 2.53 -27.90
C ASN A 236 35.33 2.82 -29.15
N GLY A 237 34.20 3.47 -28.99
CA GLY A 237 33.28 3.87 -30.07
C GLY A 237 32.39 2.76 -30.60
N THR A 238 32.29 1.61 -29.91
CA THR A 238 31.38 0.55 -30.33
C THR A 238 29.95 0.94 -30.07
N PHE A 239 29.56 1.28 -28.85
CA PHE A 239 28.24 1.82 -28.55
C PHE A 239 28.23 3.34 -28.73
N LYS A 240 27.14 3.87 -29.32
CA LYS A 240 26.98 5.31 -29.52
C LYS A 240 26.44 5.97 -28.26
N LYS A 241 25.55 5.30 -27.54
CA LYS A 241 24.86 5.76 -26.34
C LYS A 241 24.79 4.64 -25.30
N VAL A 242 24.81 5.02 -24.03
CA VAL A 242 24.54 4.16 -22.88
C VAL A 242 23.34 4.69 -22.13
N ILE A 243 22.29 3.89 -22.04
CA ILE A 243 21.03 4.20 -21.37
C ILE A 243 20.87 3.21 -20.21
N VAL A 244 20.46 3.71 -19.05
CA VAL A 244 20.14 2.88 -17.88
C VAL A 244 18.66 3.02 -17.57
N LEU A 245 18.00 1.88 -17.35
CA LEU A 245 16.65 1.82 -16.82
C LEU A 245 16.69 1.27 -15.39
N ILE A 246 16.25 2.09 -14.43
CA ILE A 246 16.10 1.68 -13.03
C ILE A 246 14.70 1.10 -12.85
N ASN A 247 14.62 -0.22 -12.80
CA ASN A 247 13.38 -0.99 -12.71
C ASN A 247 13.21 -1.50 -11.27
N SER A 248 12.89 -0.59 -10.38
CA SER A 248 12.73 -0.84 -8.95
C SER A 248 11.69 0.12 -8.36
N ALA A 249 10.78 -0.39 -7.56
CA ALA A 249 9.86 0.45 -6.80
C ALA A 249 10.56 1.18 -5.65
N ASN A 250 11.61 0.57 -5.09
CA ASN A 250 12.42 1.21 -4.06
C ASN A 250 13.47 2.11 -4.70
N VAL A 251 13.73 3.26 -4.09
CA VAL A 251 14.74 4.22 -4.52
C VAL A 251 16.14 3.60 -4.45
N MET A 252 16.82 3.48 -5.59
CA MET A 252 18.20 2.99 -5.67
C MET A 252 19.20 4.14 -5.58
N GLU A 253 20.41 3.86 -5.06
CA GLU A 253 21.54 4.77 -5.14
C GLU A 253 22.00 4.90 -6.60
N VAL A 254 22.07 6.10 -7.14
CA VAL A 254 22.36 6.39 -8.56
C VAL A 254 23.47 7.45 -8.75
N ASP A 255 24.21 7.77 -7.73
CA ASP A 255 25.36 8.71 -7.75
C ASP A 255 26.49 8.28 -8.70
N TRP A 256 26.55 7.01 -9.07
CA TRP A 256 27.54 6.39 -9.95
C TRP A 256 27.31 6.64 -11.45
N LEU A 257 26.19 7.22 -11.88
CA LEU A 257 25.85 7.36 -13.31
C LEU A 257 26.96 8.02 -14.13
N ASP A 258 27.58 9.08 -13.61
CA ASP A 258 28.67 9.79 -14.29
C ASP A 258 29.97 8.97 -14.29
N GLU A 259 30.27 8.23 -13.23
CA GLU A 259 31.47 7.37 -13.15
C GLU A 259 31.53 6.36 -14.31
N TYR A 260 30.37 5.78 -14.66
CA TYR A 260 30.31 4.78 -15.75
C TYR A 260 29.94 5.38 -17.10
N GLY A 261 29.85 6.70 -17.20
CA GLY A 261 29.60 7.41 -18.45
C GLY A 261 28.21 7.12 -19.04
N VAL A 262 27.19 7.04 -18.23
CA VAL A 262 25.79 6.87 -18.64
C VAL A 262 25.32 8.17 -19.31
N ASP A 263 24.76 8.08 -20.53
CA ASP A 263 24.23 9.24 -21.25
C ASP A 263 22.79 9.60 -20.84
N ALA A 264 21.97 8.59 -20.56
CA ALA A 264 20.61 8.80 -20.08
C ALA A 264 20.23 7.76 -19.05
N CYS A 265 19.44 8.17 -18.07
CA CYS A 265 18.88 7.30 -17.05
C CYS A 265 17.39 7.61 -16.85
N MET A 266 16.57 6.57 -16.81
CA MET A 266 15.14 6.68 -16.53
C MET A 266 14.77 5.73 -15.41
N TRP A 267 14.05 6.23 -14.41
CA TRP A 267 13.41 5.40 -13.41
C TRP A 267 12.04 4.97 -13.95
N ILE A 268 11.80 3.66 -13.99
CA ILE A 268 10.61 3.04 -14.57
C ILE A 268 9.80 2.22 -13.55
N GLY A 269 10.15 2.32 -12.26
CA GLY A 269 9.41 1.65 -11.17
C GLY A 269 9.03 0.21 -11.50
N GLY A 270 7.78 -0.14 -11.26
CA GLY A 270 7.15 -1.38 -11.67
C GLY A 270 6.01 -1.11 -12.66
N PRO A 271 6.15 -1.48 -13.94
CA PRO A 271 5.21 -1.12 -15.00
C PRO A 271 3.88 -1.91 -14.97
N GLY A 272 3.66 -2.75 -13.95
CA GLY A 272 2.52 -3.66 -13.95
C GLY A 272 2.70 -4.85 -14.90
N THR A 273 1.90 -5.89 -14.74
CA THR A 273 2.03 -7.11 -15.55
C THR A 273 1.39 -6.99 -16.93
N ASP A 274 0.64 -5.92 -17.17
CA ASP A 274 -0.08 -5.65 -18.41
C ASP A 274 0.70 -4.69 -19.33
N ASN A 275 0.01 -3.73 -19.94
CA ASN A 275 0.58 -2.91 -21.03
C ASN A 275 1.57 -1.83 -20.59
N GLY A 276 1.81 -1.59 -19.32
CA GLY A 276 2.73 -0.52 -18.89
C GLY A 276 4.12 -0.59 -19.49
N ILE A 277 4.60 -1.80 -19.80
CA ILE A 277 5.91 -1.96 -20.45
C ILE A 277 5.98 -1.36 -21.87
N TYR A 278 4.83 -1.17 -22.58
CA TYR A 278 4.79 -0.47 -23.85
C TYR A 278 5.08 1.02 -23.69
N GLY A 279 4.56 1.66 -22.62
CA GLY A 279 4.87 3.05 -22.31
C GLY A 279 6.37 3.29 -22.11
N VAL A 280 7.12 2.31 -21.57
CA VAL A 280 8.60 2.40 -21.57
C VAL A 280 9.17 2.49 -22.97
N ALA A 281 8.64 1.71 -23.92
CA ALA A 281 9.10 1.75 -25.31
C ALA A 281 8.74 3.08 -25.98
N ASP A 282 7.56 3.65 -25.70
CA ASP A 282 7.12 4.93 -26.23
C ASP A 282 7.98 6.09 -25.73
N LEU A 283 8.33 6.08 -24.45
CA LEU A 283 9.29 7.03 -23.90
C LEU A 283 10.65 6.91 -24.55
N LEU A 284 11.18 5.70 -24.76
CA LEU A 284 12.48 5.51 -25.42
C LEU A 284 12.50 5.94 -26.88
N THR A 285 11.38 5.87 -27.58
CA THR A 285 11.25 6.31 -28.99
C THR A 285 10.95 7.79 -29.14
N GLY A 286 10.36 8.39 -28.12
CA GLY A 286 9.82 9.75 -28.18
C GLY A 286 8.41 9.82 -28.78
N GLU A 287 7.71 8.68 -28.86
CA GLU A 287 6.26 8.67 -29.12
C GLU A 287 5.52 9.29 -27.94
N ALA A 288 6.04 9.12 -26.71
CA ALA A 288 5.66 9.86 -25.52
C ALA A 288 6.83 10.72 -25.00
N ASN A 289 6.50 11.87 -24.41
CA ASN A 289 7.47 12.76 -23.78
C ASN A 289 7.39 12.61 -22.25
N PRO A 290 8.47 12.23 -21.53
CA PRO A 290 8.43 12.07 -20.09
C PRO A 290 8.01 13.37 -19.40
N SER A 291 7.08 13.26 -18.46
CA SER A 291 6.58 14.37 -17.66
C SER A 291 6.53 14.04 -16.16
N GLY A 292 6.98 12.85 -15.80
CA GLY A 292 7.03 12.37 -14.43
C GLY A 292 8.00 13.16 -13.56
N LYS A 293 7.65 13.29 -12.28
CA LYS A 293 8.42 13.94 -11.23
C LYS A 293 8.59 12.99 -10.04
N LEU A 294 9.79 12.93 -9.47
CA LEU A 294 10.04 12.05 -8.33
C LEU A 294 9.09 12.34 -7.16
N ALA A 295 8.45 11.31 -6.67
CA ALA A 295 7.65 11.34 -5.44
C ALA A 295 8.48 11.03 -4.18
N ASP A 296 9.77 10.76 -4.36
CA ASP A 296 10.74 10.49 -3.30
C ASP A 296 12.09 11.13 -3.62
N THR A 297 12.85 11.49 -2.58
CA THR A 297 14.25 11.94 -2.71
C THR A 297 15.16 10.76 -3.06
N PHE A 298 15.94 10.87 -4.10
CA PHE A 298 17.01 9.93 -4.43
C PHE A 298 18.31 10.37 -3.73
N SER A 299 18.57 9.80 -2.56
CA SER A 299 19.81 10.06 -1.81
C SER A 299 21.01 9.31 -2.40
N ALA A 300 22.20 9.90 -2.27
CA ALA A 300 23.46 9.25 -2.68
C ALA A 300 23.80 8.05 -1.78
N SER A 301 23.31 8.06 -0.54
CA SER A 301 23.35 6.89 0.35
C SER A 301 21.97 6.63 0.94
N SER A 302 21.45 5.45 0.71
CA SER A 302 20.16 4.99 1.25
C SER A 302 20.09 4.95 2.78
N LEU A 303 21.24 5.12 3.46
CA LEU A 303 21.34 5.14 4.92
C LEU A 303 21.35 6.56 5.53
N SER A 304 21.36 7.63 4.71
CA SER A 304 21.57 8.99 5.17
C SER A 304 20.36 9.63 5.85
N ALA A 305 19.14 9.12 5.60
CA ALA A 305 17.94 9.63 6.27
C ALA A 305 17.96 9.35 7.78
N PRO A 306 17.54 10.33 8.64
CA PRO A 306 17.57 10.16 10.09
C PRO A 306 16.70 8.99 10.58
N ALA A 307 15.64 8.65 9.87
CA ALA A 307 14.80 7.49 10.13
C ALA A 307 15.57 6.16 10.16
N MET A 308 16.66 6.04 9.39
CA MET A 308 17.49 4.84 9.32
C MET A 308 18.20 4.48 10.62
N GLN A 309 18.30 5.43 11.58
CA GLN A 309 18.86 5.15 12.90
C GLN A 309 18.00 4.20 13.73
N ASN A 310 16.69 4.18 13.46
CA ASN A 310 15.71 3.35 14.16
C ASN A 310 14.90 2.46 13.20
N TYR A 311 15.49 2.09 12.08
CA TYR A 311 14.94 1.09 11.17
C TYR A 311 15.42 -0.31 11.62
N VAL A 312 14.49 -1.25 11.79
CA VAL A 312 14.75 -2.53 12.50
C VAL A 312 15.86 -3.38 11.88
N THR A 313 15.95 -3.42 10.55
CA THR A 313 16.94 -4.28 9.87
C THR A 313 18.36 -3.77 9.96
N ALA A 314 18.54 -2.46 10.20
CA ALA A 314 19.87 -1.85 10.19
C ALA A 314 20.66 -2.15 11.46
N GLN A 315 20.01 -2.11 12.63
CA GLN A 315 20.70 -2.07 13.91
C GLN A 315 20.11 -3.00 14.98
N ASN A 316 18.81 -3.37 14.87
CA ASN A 316 18.09 -4.02 15.97
C ASN A 316 17.15 -5.13 15.46
N SER A 317 17.60 -6.36 15.49
CA SER A 317 16.80 -7.52 15.07
C SER A 317 15.69 -7.97 16.05
N TYR A 318 15.53 -7.30 17.19
CA TYR A 318 14.63 -7.77 18.27
C TYR A 318 13.97 -6.64 19.08
N ASN A 319 13.82 -5.42 18.55
CA ASN A 319 13.11 -4.38 19.28
C ASN A 319 11.60 -4.49 19.07
N ASP A 320 10.89 -4.64 20.17
CA ASP A 320 9.42 -4.57 20.21
C ASP A 320 8.90 -3.13 20.06
N ASN A 321 9.79 -2.13 20.01
CA ASN A 321 9.41 -0.72 19.97
C ASN A 321 10.28 0.05 18.99
N LEU A 322 9.62 0.73 18.03
CA LEU A 322 10.24 1.59 17.03
C LEU A 322 10.03 3.04 17.41
N ILE A 323 11.12 3.79 17.52
CA ILE A 323 11.06 5.21 17.86
C ILE A 323 11.28 6.03 16.59
N TYR A 324 10.28 6.78 16.17
CA TYR A 324 10.37 7.71 15.05
C TYR A 324 10.96 9.04 15.52
N ALA A 325 12.24 8.98 15.94
CA ALA A 325 12.94 10.08 16.57
C ALA A 325 13.30 11.22 15.59
N GLU A 326 13.14 10.99 14.30
CA GLU A 326 13.27 11.99 13.25
C GLU A 326 12.16 13.05 13.27
N GLY A 327 11.02 12.77 13.93
CA GLY A 327 9.87 13.65 13.96
C GLY A 327 9.31 13.89 12.55
N ILE A 328 9.13 15.17 12.17
CA ILE A 328 8.62 15.54 10.84
C ILE A 328 9.67 15.44 9.71
N TYR A 329 10.95 15.17 10.05
CA TYR A 329 12.05 15.20 9.09
C TYR A 329 12.17 13.88 8.31
N VAL A 330 11.17 13.60 7.49
CA VAL A 330 11.11 12.47 6.56
C VAL A 330 11.39 12.97 5.15
N GLY A 331 12.15 12.21 4.38
CA GLY A 331 12.47 12.53 2.98
C GLY A 331 13.07 13.91 2.78
N TYR A 332 12.59 14.63 1.76
CA TYR A 332 13.11 15.96 1.41
C TYR A 332 12.95 16.99 2.55
N LYS A 333 11.95 16.84 3.43
CA LYS A 333 11.80 17.74 4.59
C LYS A 333 13.04 17.74 5.47
N TYR A 334 13.77 16.62 5.54
CA TYR A 334 15.07 16.54 6.18
C TYR A 334 16.16 17.21 5.35
N TYR A 335 16.35 16.78 4.09
CA TYR A 335 17.50 17.21 3.30
C TYR A 335 17.46 18.71 3.01
N GLU A 336 16.32 19.22 2.60
CA GLU A 336 16.15 20.64 2.27
C GLU A 336 16.24 21.53 3.51
N THR A 337 15.68 21.10 4.65
CA THR A 337 15.78 21.89 5.89
C THR A 337 17.21 21.98 6.36
N ARG A 338 17.95 20.88 6.30
CA ARG A 338 19.35 20.90 6.70
C ARG A 338 20.21 21.71 5.74
N TYR A 339 19.89 21.70 4.47
CA TYR A 339 20.53 22.55 3.46
C TYR A 339 20.31 24.05 3.75
N GLU A 340 19.08 24.48 4.00
CA GLU A 340 18.81 25.87 4.40
C GLU A 340 19.64 26.26 5.61
N ASP A 341 19.65 25.44 6.65
CA ASP A 341 20.35 25.70 7.89
C ASP A 341 21.89 25.75 7.67
N CYS A 342 22.43 24.98 6.70
CA CYS A 342 23.83 25.11 6.27
C CYS A 342 24.09 26.45 5.58
N VAL A 343 23.27 26.87 4.64
CA VAL A 343 23.37 28.14 3.91
C VAL A 343 23.29 29.34 4.88
N LEU A 344 22.39 29.28 5.84
CA LEU A 344 22.17 30.34 6.83
C LEU A 344 23.12 30.25 8.05
N GLY A 345 23.94 29.20 8.16
CA GLY A 345 24.87 28.98 9.29
C GLY A 345 24.14 28.74 10.61
N GLN A 346 23.01 28.01 10.60
CA GLN A 346 22.14 27.78 11.75
C GLN A 346 22.20 26.32 12.23
N GLY A 347 21.78 26.07 13.47
CA GLY A 347 21.49 24.71 14.00
C GLY A 347 22.66 23.74 14.00
N ASN A 348 23.89 24.17 13.82
CA ASN A 348 25.09 23.32 13.64
C ASN A 348 24.93 22.33 12.45
N ALA A 349 24.20 22.71 11.43
CA ALA A 349 23.76 21.84 10.32
C ALA A 349 24.92 21.25 9.52
N SER A 350 26.01 22.03 9.33
CA SER A 350 27.22 21.62 8.61
C SER A 350 28.11 20.61 9.36
N GLY A 351 27.73 20.20 10.58
CA GLY A 351 28.51 19.23 11.35
C GLY A 351 28.40 17.78 10.83
N ASN A 352 29.06 16.85 11.52
CA ASN A 352 29.30 15.50 11.04
C ASN A 352 28.17 14.50 11.37
N ALA A 353 27.20 14.83 12.23
CA ALA A 353 26.09 13.91 12.49
C ALA A 353 25.29 13.68 11.21
N GLY A 354 24.97 12.44 10.90
CA GLY A 354 24.22 12.07 9.70
C GLY A 354 24.94 12.29 8.36
N VAL A 355 26.26 12.36 8.37
CA VAL A 355 27.09 12.37 7.15
C VAL A 355 27.33 10.94 6.72
N TYR A 356 26.97 10.59 5.50
CA TYR A 356 27.15 9.26 4.93
C TYR A 356 27.95 9.26 3.62
N ALA A 357 27.79 10.26 2.77
CA ALA A 357 28.47 10.37 1.51
C ALA A 357 29.58 11.46 1.52
N SER A 358 29.41 12.52 2.30
CA SER A 358 30.38 13.64 2.40
C SER A 358 31.59 13.26 3.25
N GLU A 359 32.59 12.60 2.68
CA GLU A 359 33.76 12.13 3.42
C GLU A 359 34.59 13.29 4.01
N GLY A 360 34.57 13.43 5.36
CA GLY A 360 35.53 14.23 6.12
C GLY A 360 35.39 15.76 6.10
N SER A 361 34.36 16.30 5.46
CA SER A 361 34.18 17.76 5.27
C SER A 361 32.93 18.32 5.97
N GLY A 362 32.20 17.54 6.75
CA GLY A 362 30.89 17.92 7.27
C GLY A 362 29.78 17.60 6.25
N TRP A 363 28.54 17.82 6.62
CA TRP A 363 27.39 17.55 5.77
C TRP A 363 27.30 18.56 4.61
N ASN A 364 27.10 18.04 3.41
CA ASN A 364 26.96 18.82 2.19
C ASN A 364 25.83 18.21 1.33
N TYR A 365 24.87 19.03 0.92
CA TYR A 365 23.70 18.59 0.16
C TYR A 365 24.06 17.82 -1.12
N ALA A 366 24.96 18.37 -1.93
CA ALA A 366 25.34 17.80 -3.22
C ALA A 366 26.03 16.42 -3.12
N ASP A 367 26.62 16.10 -1.95
CA ASP A 367 27.21 14.79 -1.70
C ASP A 367 26.18 13.79 -1.13
N GLU A 368 25.07 14.26 -0.52
CA GLU A 368 24.10 13.42 0.17
C GLU A 368 22.82 13.16 -0.67
N VAL A 369 22.53 14.00 -1.68
CA VAL A 369 21.33 13.89 -2.52
C VAL A 369 21.72 13.83 -3.98
N SER A 370 21.34 12.76 -4.68
CA SER A 370 21.55 12.61 -6.11
C SER A 370 20.49 13.36 -6.93
N TYR A 371 19.20 13.22 -6.54
CA TYR A 371 18.08 13.91 -7.17
C TYR A 371 17.04 14.30 -6.11
N PRO A 372 16.62 15.58 -6.07
CA PRO A 372 15.64 16.07 -5.09
C PRO A 372 14.22 15.53 -5.35
N PHE A 373 13.37 15.61 -4.32
CA PHE A 373 11.93 15.40 -4.46
C PHE A 373 11.35 16.38 -5.47
N GLY A 374 10.49 15.91 -6.36
CA GLY A 374 9.87 16.70 -7.44
C GLY A 374 10.75 16.81 -8.70
N TYR A 375 11.97 16.26 -8.70
CA TYR A 375 12.86 16.31 -9.87
C TYR A 375 12.36 15.40 -11.00
N GLY A 376 12.56 15.85 -12.24
CA GLY A 376 12.34 15.05 -13.45
C GLY A 376 12.52 15.89 -14.70
N LEU A 377 13.18 15.30 -15.72
CA LEU A 377 13.46 15.94 -17.01
C LEU A 377 12.36 15.63 -18.03
N SER A 378 12.32 16.42 -19.07
CA SER A 378 11.48 16.24 -20.28
C SER A 378 12.35 16.31 -21.53
N TYR A 379 11.83 15.85 -22.66
CA TYR A 379 12.48 16.05 -23.99
C TYR A 379 12.30 17.47 -24.52
N THR A 380 11.57 18.31 -23.80
CA THR A 380 11.41 19.74 -24.08
C THR A 380 11.77 20.56 -22.83
N ASN A 381 11.77 21.88 -22.94
CA ASN A 381 12.03 22.76 -21.82
C ASN A 381 10.81 23.63 -21.54
N PHE A 382 10.45 23.74 -20.28
CA PHE A 382 9.40 24.63 -19.83
C PHE A 382 9.96 25.81 -19.03
N THR A 383 9.27 26.93 -19.08
CA THR A 383 9.48 28.06 -18.17
C THR A 383 8.20 28.30 -17.40
N GLN A 384 8.32 28.51 -16.09
CA GLN A 384 7.18 28.79 -15.22
C GLN A 384 7.31 30.19 -14.62
N THR A 385 6.22 30.96 -14.67
CA THR A 385 6.12 32.31 -14.12
C THR A 385 4.99 32.34 -13.09
N LEU A 386 5.29 32.79 -11.87
CA LEU A 386 4.27 33.10 -10.87
C LEU A 386 3.68 34.47 -11.17
N ASP A 387 2.52 34.51 -11.79
CA ASP A 387 1.87 35.76 -12.21
C ASP A 387 1.25 36.51 -11.04
N GLY A 388 0.87 35.79 -9.99
CA GLY A 388 0.35 36.39 -8.77
C GLY A 388 -0.24 35.36 -7.82
N VAL A 389 -0.46 35.79 -6.58
CA VAL A 389 -1.17 35.03 -5.55
C VAL A 389 -2.26 35.92 -4.95
N LYS A 390 -3.46 35.38 -4.85
CA LYS A 390 -4.63 36.04 -4.30
C LYS A 390 -5.07 35.32 -3.03
N ASP A 391 -5.25 36.04 -1.95
CA ASP A 391 -5.94 35.54 -0.76
C ASP A 391 -7.45 35.60 -0.99
N ASN A 392 -8.14 34.46 -0.88
CA ASN A 392 -9.57 34.35 -1.12
C ASN A 392 -10.40 34.75 0.11
N GLY A 393 -9.79 34.80 1.29
CA GLY A 393 -10.43 35.16 2.55
C GLY A 393 -11.30 34.07 3.16
N ASP A 394 -11.22 32.86 2.65
CA ASP A 394 -11.94 31.65 3.11
C ASP A 394 -11.01 30.54 3.63
N GLY A 395 -9.76 30.88 3.93
CA GLY A 395 -8.72 29.92 4.32
C GLY A 395 -7.89 29.41 3.15
N THR A 396 -8.13 29.90 1.92
CA THR A 396 -7.38 29.47 0.73
C THR A 396 -6.66 30.63 0.04
N LEU A 397 -5.61 30.30 -0.71
CA LEU A 397 -4.94 31.18 -1.65
C LEU A 397 -5.12 30.60 -3.06
N THR A 398 -5.21 31.48 -4.08
CA THR A 398 -5.13 31.09 -5.48
C THR A 398 -3.82 31.56 -6.06
N ALA A 399 -2.94 30.66 -6.46
CA ALA A 399 -1.72 30.96 -7.20
C ALA A 399 -1.99 30.84 -8.71
N THR A 400 -1.68 31.92 -9.45
CA THR A 400 -1.77 31.94 -10.92
C THR A 400 -0.38 31.71 -11.50
N VAL A 401 -0.18 30.66 -12.26
CA VAL A 401 1.10 30.27 -12.85
C VAL A 401 0.95 30.07 -14.35
N THR A 402 1.77 30.76 -15.14
CA THR A 402 1.87 30.56 -16.58
C THR A 402 3.06 29.66 -16.91
N VAL A 403 2.77 28.56 -17.59
CA VAL A 403 3.74 27.60 -18.10
C VAL A 403 3.91 27.78 -19.59
N THR A 404 5.13 27.97 -20.08
CA THR A 404 5.44 28.12 -21.51
C THR A 404 6.40 27.02 -21.95
N ASN A 405 6.07 26.31 -23.00
CA ASN A 405 6.97 25.36 -23.65
C ASN A 405 7.98 26.12 -24.50
N ALA A 406 9.21 26.24 -24.02
CA ALA A 406 10.32 26.94 -24.66
C ALA A 406 11.19 26.04 -25.55
N GLY A 407 10.89 24.74 -25.65
CA GLY A 407 11.65 23.77 -26.43
C GLY A 407 10.96 23.37 -27.73
N ASP A 408 11.41 22.25 -28.32
CA ASP A 408 11.05 21.84 -29.69
C ASP A 408 10.08 20.65 -29.75
N ALA A 409 9.76 20.01 -28.61
CA ALA A 409 8.80 18.89 -28.52
C ALA A 409 7.56 19.31 -27.72
N ALA A 410 6.39 18.79 -28.08
CA ALA A 410 5.20 18.92 -27.25
C ALA A 410 5.35 18.12 -25.94
N GLY A 411 4.73 18.58 -24.85
CA GLY A 411 4.80 17.87 -23.58
C GLY A 411 3.98 18.53 -22.48
N LYS A 412 3.88 17.83 -21.37
CA LYS A 412 3.21 18.28 -20.14
C LYS A 412 4.24 18.74 -19.11
N SER A 413 3.84 19.66 -18.24
CA SER A 413 4.66 20.17 -17.14
C SER A 413 3.88 20.14 -15.84
N VAL A 414 4.54 19.75 -14.76
CA VAL A 414 4.00 19.86 -13.40
C VAL A 414 4.39 21.20 -12.82
N VAL A 415 3.41 21.96 -12.31
CA VAL A 415 3.63 23.12 -11.45
C VAL A 415 3.62 22.64 -10.01
N GLN A 416 4.71 22.86 -9.30
CA GLN A 416 4.88 22.48 -7.89
C GLN A 416 4.90 23.76 -7.06
N ILE A 417 4.03 23.84 -6.06
CA ILE A 417 3.94 24.99 -5.15
C ILE A 417 4.39 24.57 -3.77
N TYR A 418 5.42 25.21 -3.30
CA TYR A 418 6.01 24.95 -1.99
C TYR A 418 5.86 26.16 -1.08
N ALA A 419 5.75 25.90 0.21
CA ALA A 419 5.70 26.95 1.21
C ALA A 419 6.80 26.81 2.26
N GLN A 420 7.23 27.95 2.78
CA GLN A 420 7.99 28.05 4.01
C GLN A 420 7.22 28.87 5.03
N THR A 421 7.08 28.31 6.23
CA THR A 421 6.40 28.95 7.37
C THR A 421 7.40 29.43 8.42
N PRO A 422 7.04 30.36 9.30
CA PRO A 422 7.94 30.89 10.31
C PRO A 422 8.47 29.81 11.27
N TYR A 423 9.79 29.89 11.60
CA TYR A 423 10.43 29.07 12.63
C TYR A 423 11.23 29.99 13.57
N GLY A 424 10.56 30.48 14.59
CA GLY A 424 11.06 31.49 15.50
C GLY A 424 11.26 31.03 16.94
N ASP A 425 11.17 31.96 17.87
CA ASP A 425 11.34 31.69 19.29
C ASP A 425 10.19 30.89 19.92
N TYR A 426 8.97 31.02 19.36
CA TYR A 426 7.82 30.26 19.83
C TYR A 426 8.03 28.78 19.52
N GLU A 427 8.35 28.45 18.27
CA GLU A 427 8.51 27.10 17.77
C GLU A 427 9.65 26.38 18.51
N LYS A 428 10.80 27.04 18.64
CA LYS A 428 11.97 26.51 19.36
C LYS A 428 11.67 26.20 20.84
N ARG A 429 10.91 27.08 21.52
CA ARG A 429 10.53 26.85 22.92
C ARG A 429 9.53 25.73 23.09
N ASN A 430 8.55 25.64 22.21
CA ASN A 430 7.44 24.71 22.29
C ASN A 430 7.71 23.43 21.49
N LYS A 431 8.88 23.30 20.85
CA LYS A 431 9.28 22.14 20.05
C LYS A 431 8.33 21.84 18.88
N VAL A 432 7.78 22.89 18.29
CA VAL A 432 7.02 22.80 17.04
C VAL A 432 8.03 22.87 15.90
N GLU A 433 8.33 21.75 15.29
CA GLU A 433 9.31 21.71 14.20
C GLU A 433 8.66 22.15 12.87
N LYS A 434 9.46 22.78 12.01
CA LYS A 434 9.06 23.27 10.70
C LYS A 434 10.11 22.90 9.66
N SER A 435 9.70 22.32 8.56
CA SER A 435 10.60 22.13 7.41
C SER A 435 10.94 23.48 6.76
N ALA A 436 12.09 23.57 6.11
CA ALA A 436 12.47 24.76 5.35
C ALA A 436 11.59 24.98 4.13
N VAL A 437 11.05 23.90 3.61
CA VAL A 437 10.16 23.89 2.46
C VAL A 437 9.23 22.67 2.57
N GLN A 438 7.96 22.85 2.20
CA GLN A 438 6.98 21.76 2.13
C GLN A 438 6.05 22.00 0.94
N LEU A 439 5.69 20.93 0.25
CA LEU A 439 4.69 20.95 -0.79
C LEU A 439 3.34 21.35 -0.19
N VAL A 440 2.61 22.26 -0.86
CA VAL A 440 1.29 22.70 -0.40
C VAL A 440 0.22 22.64 -1.49
N ALA A 441 0.64 22.59 -2.75
CA ALA A 441 -0.25 22.34 -3.88
C ALA A 441 0.57 21.99 -5.13
N PHE A 442 -0.07 21.39 -6.10
CA PHE A 442 0.49 21.14 -7.43
C PHE A 442 -0.64 21.04 -8.45
N ASP A 443 -0.26 21.15 -9.72
CA ASP A 443 -1.16 20.88 -10.84
C ASP A 443 -0.35 20.53 -12.09
N LYS A 444 -0.96 19.86 -13.04
CA LYS A 444 -0.30 19.40 -14.26
C LYS A 444 -0.98 20.00 -15.48
N THR A 445 -0.19 20.53 -16.41
CA THR A 445 -0.72 21.09 -17.66
C THR A 445 -1.26 20.00 -18.58
N ASP A 446 -2.14 20.39 -19.48
CA ASP A 446 -2.34 19.65 -20.72
C ASP A 446 -1.04 19.60 -21.53
N GLU A 447 -1.05 18.84 -22.65
CA GLU A 447 0.07 18.85 -23.58
C GLU A 447 0.22 20.22 -24.25
N ILE A 448 1.34 20.90 -23.98
CA ILE A 448 1.67 22.20 -24.55
C ILE A 448 2.56 22.00 -25.77
N ALA A 449 2.10 22.48 -26.94
CA ALA A 449 2.91 22.48 -28.16
C ALA A 449 4.12 23.43 -28.05
N PRO A 450 5.20 23.22 -28.83
CA PRO A 450 6.36 24.12 -28.90
C PRO A 450 5.97 25.58 -29.07
N GLY A 451 6.44 26.48 -28.19
CA GLY A 451 6.12 27.90 -28.16
C GLY A 451 4.72 28.23 -27.61
N GLY A 452 3.93 27.23 -27.23
CA GLY A 452 2.62 27.42 -26.58
C GLY A 452 2.76 27.70 -25.08
N SER A 453 1.66 28.16 -24.47
CA SER A 453 1.58 28.42 -23.03
C SER A 453 0.20 28.02 -22.50
N GLN A 454 0.16 27.63 -21.23
CA GLN A 454 -1.06 27.40 -20.45
C GLN A 454 -0.93 28.12 -19.11
N THR A 455 -2.01 28.74 -18.66
CA THR A 455 -2.09 29.36 -17.34
C THR A 455 -2.97 28.49 -16.45
N LEU A 456 -2.45 28.15 -15.27
CA LEU A 456 -3.14 27.38 -14.23
C LEU A 456 -3.51 28.31 -13.05
N GLU A 457 -4.69 28.12 -12.49
CA GLU A 457 -5.13 28.73 -11.25
C GLU A 457 -5.17 27.63 -10.18
N ILE A 458 -4.17 27.56 -9.33
CA ILE A 458 -3.95 26.48 -8.38
C ILE A 458 -4.39 26.94 -6.99
N ASN A 459 -5.28 26.19 -6.38
CA ASN A 459 -5.75 26.46 -5.03
C ASN A 459 -4.74 25.93 -3.99
N VAL A 460 -4.41 26.75 -3.00
CA VAL A 460 -3.54 26.39 -1.88
C VAL A 460 -4.35 26.54 -0.59
N ASP A 461 -4.61 25.43 0.09
CA ASP A 461 -5.27 25.44 1.39
C ASP A 461 -4.27 25.86 2.47
N LYS A 462 -4.61 26.91 3.23
CA LYS A 462 -3.78 27.38 4.35
C LYS A 462 -3.68 26.36 5.49
N TYR A 463 -4.54 25.35 5.52
CA TYR A 463 -4.42 24.22 6.45
C TYR A 463 -3.07 23.50 6.32
N PHE A 464 -2.54 23.37 5.11
CA PHE A 464 -1.20 22.79 4.90
C PHE A 464 -0.05 23.70 5.34
N LEU A 465 -0.33 24.94 5.72
CA LEU A 465 0.65 25.87 6.31
C LEU A 465 0.68 25.81 7.85
N ALA A 466 -0.38 25.24 8.44
CA ALA A 466 -0.48 25.08 9.87
C ALA A 466 0.42 23.95 10.37
N ALA A 467 0.93 24.08 11.59
CA ALA A 467 1.67 23.02 12.25
C ALA A 467 1.03 22.64 13.58
N TYR A 468 1.10 21.38 13.96
CA TYR A 468 0.51 20.89 15.19
C TYR A 468 1.41 21.16 16.39
N ASP A 469 0.96 22.02 17.29
CA ASP A 469 1.66 22.29 18.57
C ASP A 469 1.13 21.36 19.66
N TYR A 470 1.77 20.21 19.83
CA TYR A 470 1.37 19.21 20.84
C TYR A 470 1.79 19.57 22.27
N THR A 471 2.51 20.69 22.48
CA THR A 471 3.04 21.07 23.80
C THR A 471 2.27 22.19 24.47
N GLN A 472 1.98 23.29 23.76
CA GLN A 472 1.41 24.51 24.32
C GLN A 472 -0.02 24.77 23.86
N ALA A 473 -0.25 24.93 22.57
CA ALA A 473 -1.60 25.18 22.03
C ALA A 473 -2.44 23.91 22.00
N LYS A 474 -1.84 22.76 21.81
CA LYS A 474 -2.46 21.42 21.65
C LYS A 474 -3.46 21.36 20.51
N THR A 475 -3.17 22.09 19.46
CA THR A 475 -3.94 22.16 18.22
C THR A 475 -3.05 22.65 17.08
N TYR A 476 -3.59 22.75 15.87
CA TYR A 476 -2.88 23.35 14.74
C TYR A 476 -2.76 24.86 14.92
N ILE A 477 -1.59 25.40 14.60
CA ILE A 477 -1.29 26.82 14.69
C ILE A 477 -0.78 27.40 13.37
N LEU A 478 -1.16 28.63 13.06
CA LEU A 478 -0.41 29.49 12.15
C LEU A 478 0.54 30.38 12.96
N SER A 479 1.82 30.27 12.67
CA SER A 479 2.87 31.01 13.41
C SER A 479 2.91 32.48 12.98
N GLU A 480 3.22 33.38 13.91
CA GLU A 480 3.45 34.81 13.57
C GLU A 480 4.71 34.96 12.73
N GLY A 481 4.60 35.65 11.59
CA GLY A 481 5.75 36.00 10.78
C GLY A 481 5.51 35.98 9.27
N ASN A 482 6.61 36.04 8.52
CA ASN A 482 6.56 35.99 7.07
C ASN A 482 6.45 34.56 6.56
N TYR A 483 5.49 34.35 5.68
CA TYR A 483 5.29 33.15 4.90
C TYR A 483 5.81 33.39 3.50
N TYR A 484 6.36 32.34 2.90
CA TYR A 484 6.88 32.34 1.55
C TYR A 484 6.17 31.25 0.75
N LEU A 485 5.57 31.60 -0.37
CA LEU A 485 5.02 30.65 -1.34
C LEU A 485 5.88 30.72 -2.59
N ALA A 486 6.45 29.62 -3.00
CA ALA A 486 7.37 29.55 -4.13
C ALA A 486 6.94 28.48 -5.13
N ILE A 487 7.12 28.76 -6.42
CA ILE A 487 7.16 27.73 -7.45
C ILE A 487 8.61 27.31 -7.70
N GLY A 488 8.80 26.03 -8.05
CA GLY A 488 10.10 25.47 -8.40
C GLY A 488 9.97 24.25 -9.29
N ASP A 489 11.05 23.89 -9.98
CA ASP A 489 11.09 22.70 -10.81
C ASP A 489 11.16 21.41 -9.95
N ASP A 490 11.58 21.58 -8.70
CA ASP A 490 11.63 20.58 -7.61
C ASP A 490 11.70 21.31 -6.26
N ALA A 491 11.73 20.56 -5.15
CA ALA A 491 11.78 21.13 -3.80
C ALA A 491 13.05 21.96 -3.54
N HIS A 492 14.18 21.56 -4.09
CA HIS A 492 15.45 22.24 -3.92
C HIS A 492 15.49 23.58 -4.68
N ASP A 493 14.96 23.63 -5.93
CA ASP A 493 14.82 24.87 -6.68
C ASP A 493 13.87 25.86 -5.97
N ALA A 494 12.72 25.37 -5.49
CA ALA A 494 11.76 26.18 -4.74
C ALA A 494 12.40 26.78 -3.47
N LEU A 495 13.18 25.99 -2.71
CA LEU A 495 13.89 26.46 -1.55
C LEU A 495 14.97 27.49 -1.91
N ASN A 496 15.71 27.28 -2.98
CA ASN A 496 16.70 28.24 -3.48
C ASN A 496 16.04 29.57 -3.90
N ASN A 497 14.84 29.53 -4.49
CA ASN A 497 14.06 30.73 -4.80
C ASN A 497 13.63 31.47 -3.53
N ILE A 498 13.19 30.75 -2.48
CA ILE A 498 12.89 31.34 -1.16
C ILE A 498 14.13 31.98 -0.53
N LEU A 499 15.28 31.29 -0.55
CA LEU A 499 16.54 31.80 -0.03
C LEU A 499 17.00 33.07 -0.75
N ALA A 500 16.82 33.12 -2.08
CA ALA A 500 17.07 34.34 -2.87
C ALA A 500 16.15 35.50 -2.45
N ALA A 501 14.87 35.24 -2.23
CA ALA A 501 13.91 36.22 -1.76
C ALA A 501 14.24 36.73 -0.34
N LYS A 502 14.87 35.91 0.49
CA LYS A 502 15.45 36.29 1.81
C LYS A 502 16.77 37.04 1.69
N GLY A 503 17.40 37.15 0.51
CA GLY A 503 18.70 37.78 0.27
C GLY A 503 19.87 36.89 0.68
N ALA A 504 19.68 35.58 0.82
CA ALA A 504 20.79 34.67 1.10
C ALA A 504 21.74 34.57 -0.10
N THR A 505 22.98 34.12 0.15
CA THR A 505 24.03 33.92 -0.86
C THR A 505 24.75 32.60 -0.62
N GLY A 506 25.38 32.08 -1.68
CA GLY A 506 26.11 30.81 -1.60
C GLY A 506 25.25 29.58 -1.76
N MET A 507 24.04 29.74 -2.30
CA MET A 507 23.19 28.59 -2.64
C MET A 507 23.80 27.80 -3.81
N THR A 508 23.58 26.50 -3.75
CA THR A 508 23.98 25.56 -4.79
C THR A 508 22.78 24.85 -5.38
N ASP A 509 22.89 24.37 -6.62
CA ASP A 509 21.97 23.37 -7.16
C ASP A 509 22.30 21.98 -6.57
N ALA A 510 21.49 20.97 -6.90
CA ALA A 510 21.68 19.62 -6.41
C ALA A 510 23.04 19.00 -6.81
N ALA A 511 23.66 19.48 -7.89
CA ALA A 511 24.98 19.06 -8.33
C ALA A 511 26.15 19.84 -7.70
N GLY A 512 25.86 20.77 -6.79
CA GLY A 512 26.85 21.59 -6.08
C GLY A 512 27.35 22.79 -6.87
N ASN A 513 26.76 23.12 -8.03
CA ASN A 513 27.05 24.35 -8.76
C ASN A 513 26.32 25.53 -8.14
N ALA A 514 26.67 26.77 -8.50
CA ALA A 514 25.92 27.94 -8.06
C ALA A 514 24.46 27.86 -8.54
N ALA A 515 23.51 27.95 -7.64
CA ALA A 515 22.08 27.87 -7.96
C ALA A 515 21.63 29.03 -8.85
N SER A 516 20.76 28.71 -9.83
CA SER A 516 20.04 29.71 -10.64
C SER A 516 18.72 30.07 -9.97
N SER A 517 18.77 30.73 -8.81
CA SER A 517 17.62 31.09 -8.00
C SER A 517 16.93 32.37 -8.49
N ASN A 518 15.61 32.46 -8.35
CA ASN A 518 14.81 33.60 -8.77
C ASN A 518 13.80 34.02 -7.71
N ALA A 519 14.03 35.19 -7.09
CA ALA A 519 13.13 35.76 -6.11
C ALA A 519 11.75 36.15 -6.68
N ASP A 520 11.61 36.37 -8.00
CA ASP A 520 10.32 36.69 -8.64
C ASP A 520 9.37 35.48 -8.68
N LYS A 521 9.86 34.28 -8.41
CA LYS A 521 9.08 33.04 -8.26
C LYS A 521 8.49 32.87 -6.86
N VAL A 522 8.59 33.90 -6.00
CA VAL A 522 8.20 33.83 -4.58
C VAL A 522 7.21 34.93 -4.22
N TYR A 523 6.09 34.53 -3.65
CA TYR A 523 5.13 35.43 -3.02
C TYR A 523 5.36 35.44 -1.50
N ILE A 524 5.38 36.64 -0.89
CA ILE A 524 5.65 36.83 0.54
C ILE A 524 4.46 37.57 1.15
N TRP A 525 3.96 37.03 2.27
CA TRP A 525 2.95 37.70 3.10
C TRP A 525 3.25 37.48 4.58
N HIS A 526 2.51 38.16 5.44
CA HIS A 526 2.67 38.07 6.88
C HIS A 526 1.36 37.60 7.51
N GLU A 527 1.44 36.60 8.38
CA GLU A 527 0.33 36.14 9.22
C GLU A 527 0.61 36.55 10.69
N ALA A 528 -0.47 36.82 11.44
CA ALA A 528 -0.41 36.86 12.88
C ALA A 528 -0.46 35.45 13.46
N PHE A 529 -0.06 35.32 14.74
CA PHE A 529 -0.23 34.06 15.45
C PHE A 529 -1.73 33.71 15.55
N ASP A 530 -2.09 32.50 15.19
CA ASP A 530 -3.46 31.99 15.25
C ASP A 530 -3.47 30.53 15.71
N ASP A 531 -4.15 30.29 16.81
CA ASP A 531 -4.39 28.97 17.39
C ASP A 531 -5.90 28.65 17.51
N GLU A 532 -6.73 29.47 16.86
CA GLU A 532 -8.20 29.34 16.88
C GLU A 532 -8.76 28.75 15.58
N THR A 533 -8.25 29.16 14.41
CA THR A 533 -8.82 28.82 13.10
C THR A 533 -8.91 27.31 12.88
N TYR A 534 -7.91 26.53 13.26
CA TYR A 534 -7.86 25.07 13.09
C TYR A 534 -7.98 24.31 14.41
N SER A 535 -8.52 24.96 15.45
CA SER A 535 -8.80 24.32 16.75
C SER A 535 -10.08 23.47 16.75
N SER A 536 -10.87 23.56 15.70
CA SER A 536 -12.04 22.71 15.46
C SER A 536 -12.13 22.33 13.98
N THR A 537 -12.79 21.23 13.72
CA THR A 537 -13.01 20.70 12.37
C THR A 537 -14.32 21.20 11.77
N ALA A 538 -14.57 20.87 10.51
CA ALA A 538 -15.84 21.11 9.83
C ALA A 538 -17.03 20.36 10.49
N THR A 539 -16.76 19.37 11.32
CA THR A 539 -17.75 18.63 12.12
C THR A 539 -17.99 19.25 13.50
N ASP A 540 -17.45 20.43 13.78
CA ASP A 540 -17.43 21.08 15.11
C ASP A 540 -16.73 20.27 16.22
N ALA A 541 -15.89 19.29 15.86
CA ALA A 541 -15.07 18.55 16.81
C ALA A 541 -13.87 19.38 17.24
N GLU A 542 -13.54 19.37 18.54
CA GLU A 542 -12.35 20.02 19.06
C GLU A 542 -11.08 19.26 18.62
N VAL A 543 -10.13 19.97 18.02
CA VAL A 543 -8.81 19.42 17.68
C VAL A 543 -7.87 19.63 18.85
N THR A 544 -7.56 18.55 19.54
CA THR A 544 -6.67 18.56 20.73
C THR A 544 -5.81 17.30 20.78
N ASN A 545 -4.86 17.23 21.75
CA ASN A 545 -4.03 16.04 21.89
C ASN A 545 -4.87 14.79 22.15
N GLN A 546 -4.70 13.81 21.28
CA GLN A 546 -5.33 12.49 21.33
C GLN A 546 -4.31 11.35 21.44
N LEU A 547 -3.05 11.63 21.11
CA LEU A 547 -2.02 10.60 20.86
C LEU A 547 -0.86 10.64 21.86
N ASP A 548 -1.06 11.25 23.04
CA ASP A 548 0.00 11.40 24.06
C ASP A 548 0.64 10.05 24.42
N GLU A 549 -0.13 8.95 24.53
CA GLU A 549 0.39 7.62 24.86
C GLU A 549 1.23 6.98 23.75
N MET A 550 1.18 7.51 22.54
CA MET A 550 2.03 7.12 21.42
C MET A 550 3.41 7.78 21.46
N ASP A 551 3.64 8.76 22.34
CA ASP A 551 4.99 9.29 22.63
C ASP A 551 5.63 8.51 23.78
N TRP A 552 6.82 7.95 23.54
CA TRP A 552 7.57 7.26 24.57
C TRP A 552 7.83 8.16 25.80
N ASN A 553 8.01 9.46 25.59
CA ASN A 553 8.25 10.43 26.66
C ASN A 553 7.03 10.65 27.57
N TYR A 554 5.82 10.28 27.15
CA TYR A 554 4.66 10.24 28.04
C TYR A 554 4.88 9.23 29.18
N TRP A 555 5.40 8.06 28.84
CA TRP A 555 5.67 6.97 29.79
C TRP A 555 6.94 7.18 30.60
N ASN A 556 8.01 7.67 29.94
CA ASN A 556 9.31 7.92 30.55
C ASN A 556 9.92 9.23 30.03
N LYS A 557 9.62 10.31 30.72
CA LYS A 557 9.99 11.66 30.33
C LYS A 557 11.50 11.81 30.06
N GLY A 558 11.85 12.31 28.88
CA GLY A 558 13.20 12.66 28.47
C GLY A 558 14.09 11.46 28.07
N GLN A 559 13.54 10.26 27.88
CA GLN A 559 14.29 9.12 27.34
C GLN A 559 14.52 9.22 25.84
N VAL A 560 13.58 9.80 25.11
CA VAL A 560 13.68 10.04 23.67
C VAL A 560 13.97 11.52 23.41
N THR A 561 14.95 11.77 22.56
CA THR A 561 15.26 13.10 22.03
C THR A 561 14.82 13.08 20.56
N TYR A 562 13.84 13.90 20.22
CA TYR A 562 13.43 14.10 18.83
C TYR A 562 14.41 15.06 18.12
N LEU A 563 14.61 14.84 16.83
CA LEU A 563 15.43 15.67 15.98
C LEU A 563 14.85 17.07 15.89
N THR A 564 15.72 18.09 16.03
CA THR A 564 15.33 19.49 15.86
C THR A 564 16.34 20.22 14.98
N ARG A 565 15.84 21.05 14.06
CA ARG A 565 16.68 21.92 13.24
C ARG A 565 17.45 22.99 14.03
N SER A 566 17.05 23.25 15.26
CA SER A 566 17.78 24.19 16.14
C SER A 566 19.11 23.60 16.62
N ASP A 567 19.32 22.29 16.61
CA ASP A 567 20.58 21.64 17.00
C ASP A 567 20.73 20.26 16.36
N TRP A 568 21.05 20.19 15.08
CA TRP A 568 21.24 18.95 14.31
C TRP A 568 22.24 17.99 14.95
N GLN A 569 23.35 18.51 15.53
CA GLN A 569 24.40 17.67 16.10
C GLN A 569 24.00 17.06 17.43
N GLY A 570 23.35 17.86 18.31
CA GLY A 570 22.98 17.42 19.66
C GLY A 570 21.74 16.54 19.70
N THR A 571 20.88 16.62 18.68
CA THR A 571 19.60 15.90 18.62
C THR A 571 19.54 14.84 17.53
N TRP A 572 20.62 14.60 16.78
CA TRP A 572 20.66 13.53 15.79
C TRP A 572 20.18 12.20 16.41
N PRO A 573 19.25 11.49 15.78
CA PRO A 573 18.64 10.28 16.36
C PRO A 573 19.69 9.26 16.77
N LYS A 574 19.52 8.72 17.96
CA LYS A 574 20.27 7.55 18.43
C LYS A 574 19.51 6.28 18.05
N VAL A 575 20.21 5.17 18.06
CA VAL A 575 19.56 3.85 18.08
C VAL A 575 18.91 3.65 19.45
N TYR A 576 17.59 3.53 19.47
CA TYR A 576 16.82 3.31 20.69
C TYR A 576 16.47 1.84 20.87
N ASN A 577 16.97 1.24 21.96
CA ASN A 577 16.64 -0.13 22.42
C ASN A 577 15.78 -0.03 23.69
N LEU A 578 14.56 0.44 23.55
CA LEU A 578 13.68 0.71 24.68
C LEU A 578 12.71 -0.44 24.89
N THR A 579 12.57 -0.90 26.14
CA THR A 579 11.68 -2.00 26.52
C THR A 579 10.60 -1.52 27.47
N ARG A 580 9.39 -2.05 27.32
CA ARG A 580 8.27 -1.79 28.23
C ARG A 580 8.62 -2.21 29.65
N THR A 581 8.34 -1.35 30.62
CA THR A 581 8.52 -1.63 32.05
C THR A 581 7.17 -1.86 32.74
N SER A 582 7.17 -2.48 33.93
CA SER A 582 5.94 -2.86 34.63
C SER A 582 5.04 -1.72 35.09
N ASN A 583 5.52 -0.48 35.03
CA ASN A 583 4.75 0.72 35.30
C ASN A 583 4.09 1.36 34.07
N MET A 584 4.41 0.88 32.89
CA MET A 584 3.77 1.26 31.63
C MET A 584 2.56 0.35 31.40
N VAL A 585 1.52 0.57 32.20
CA VAL A 585 0.30 -0.24 32.19
C VAL A 585 -0.73 0.50 31.36
N VAL A 586 -1.19 -0.13 30.31
CA VAL A 586 -2.36 0.28 29.56
C VAL A 586 -3.52 -0.56 30.10
N ASP A 587 -4.57 0.08 30.57
CA ASP A 587 -5.79 -0.61 31.03
C ASP A 587 -6.78 -0.67 29.87
N ASP A 588 -6.71 -1.76 29.12
CA ASP A 588 -7.43 -1.91 27.85
C ASP A 588 -8.65 -2.81 27.93
N ALA A 589 -8.72 -3.66 28.95
CA ALA A 589 -9.75 -4.69 29.00
C ALA A 589 -11.15 -4.09 29.13
N TYR A 590 -12.00 -4.36 28.12
CA TYR A 590 -13.41 -4.01 28.22
C TYR A 590 -14.04 -4.59 29.49
N SER A 591 -14.61 -3.73 30.30
CA SER A 591 -15.34 -4.11 31.49
C SER A 591 -16.78 -3.60 31.44
N LYS A 592 -17.73 -4.51 31.73
CA LYS A 592 -19.15 -4.13 31.81
C LYS A 592 -19.35 -3.00 32.82
N PRO A 593 -19.94 -1.85 32.42
CA PRO A 593 -20.30 -0.81 33.38
C PRO A 593 -21.25 -1.30 34.47
N ALA A 594 -21.10 -0.77 35.68
CA ALA A 594 -21.90 -1.22 36.84
C ALA A 594 -23.40 -0.98 36.68
N ASP A 595 -23.78 0.04 35.92
CA ASP A 595 -25.14 0.49 35.59
C ASP A 595 -25.62 -0.02 34.22
N ALA A 596 -24.84 -0.85 33.53
CA ALA A 596 -25.20 -1.40 32.23
C ALA A 596 -26.53 -2.14 32.28
N PRO A 597 -27.43 -1.92 31.29
CA PRO A 597 -28.67 -2.70 31.17
C PRO A 597 -28.34 -4.18 31.00
N LYS A 598 -29.34 -5.03 31.22
CA LYS A 598 -29.21 -6.45 30.91
C LYS A 598 -29.35 -6.63 29.38
N ALA A 599 -28.71 -7.66 28.84
CA ALA A 599 -28.87 -7.99 27.41
C ALA A 599 -30.35 -8.22 27.03
N SER A 600 -31.17 -8.77 27.94
CA SER A 600 -32.62 -8.96 27.73
C SER A 600 -33.46 -7.68 27.82
N GLU A 601 -32.88 -6.54 28.14
CA GLU A 601 -33.51 -5.22 28.19
C GLU A 601 -33.20 -4.38 26.95
N VAL A 602 -32.38 -4.92 26.02
CA VAL A 602 -32.02 -4.30 24.73
C VAL A 602 -32.86 -4.94 23.63
N ASP A 603 -33.47 -4.12 22.81
CA ASP A 603 -34.32 -4.57 21.71
C ASP A 603 -33.51 -5.27 20.64
N THR A 604 -33.92 -6.49 20.26
CA THR A 604 -33.47 -7.31 19.14
C THR A 604 -34.65 -8.09 18.62
N GLU A 605 -34.67 -8.50 17.35
CA GLU A 605 -35.72 -9.25 16.68
C GLU A 605 -37.09 -8.53 16.71
N VAL A 606 -37.08 -7.17 16.72
CA VAL A 606 -38.26 -6.31 16.69
C VAL A 606 -38.63 -5.99 15.26
N ASP A 607 -39.69 -6.57 14.73
CA ASP A 607 -40.13 -6.33 13.36
C ASP A 607 -40.60 -4.88 13.16
N ALA A 608 -39.80 -4.09 12.46
CA ALA A 608 -40.12 -2.72 12.07
C ALA A 608 -40.68 -2.63 10.65
N GLY A 609 -40.78 -3.75 9.94
CA GLY A 609 -41.24 -3.83 8.56
C GLY A 609 -40.32 -3.17 7.55
N LEU A 610 -39.06 -2.90 7.91
CA LEU A 610 -38.06 -2.30 7.04
C LEU A 610 -37.23 -3.38 6.33
N LYS A 611 -36.92 -3.13 5.06
CA LYS A 611 -36.04 -3.97 4.24
C LYS A 611 -34.77 -3.20 3.89
N PHE A 612 -33.69 -3.91 3.58
CA PHE A 612 -32.42 -3.28 3.23
C PHE A 612 -32.54 -2.36 2.01
N ALA A 613 -33.40 -2.72 1.04
CA ALA A 613 -33.68 -1.87 -0.13
C ALA A 613 -34.28 -0.50 0.23
N ASP A 614 -34.93 -0.37 1.39
CA ASP A 614 -35.49 0.90 1.88
C ASP A 614 -34.41 1.84 2.42
N MET A 615 -33.25 1.29 2.76
CA MET A 615 -32.19 2.04 3.45
C MET A 615 -31.30 2.84 2.51
N PHE A 616 -31.45 2.68 1.19
CA PHE A 616 -30.69 3.45 0.21
C PHE A 616 -31.00 4.95 0.29
N GLY A 617 -29.97 5.76 0.55
CA GLY A 617 -30.10 7.21 0.69
C GLY A 617 -30.73 7.68 1.99
N VAL A 618 -30.96 6.78 2.96
CA VAL A 618 -31.37 7.14 4.32
C VAL A 618 -30.13 7.56 5.12
N GLY A 619 -30.11 8.81 5.54
CA GLY A 619 -29.04 9.35 6.38
C GLY A 619 -29.00 8.70 7.75
N ILE A 620 -27.81 8.68 8.37
CA ILE A 620 -27.62 8.02 9.67
C ILE A 620 -28.44 8.64 10.80
N ASP A 621 -28.72 9.94 10.67
CA ASP A 621 -29.49 10.72 11.65
C ASP A 621 -30.96 10.91 11.25
N ASP A 622 -31.40 10.34 10.10
CA ASP A 622 -32.77 10.48 9.64
C ASP A 622 -33.75 9.82 10.63
N VAL A 623 -34.86 10.52 10.86
CA VAL A 623 -35.89 10.09 11.77
C VAL A 623 -37.22 9.86 11.04
N ASP A 624 -38.03 8.96 11.58
CA ASP A 624 -39.40 8.73 11.12
C ASP A 624 -40.38 9.83 11.64
N GLU A 625 -41.67 9.68 11.31
CA GLU A 625 -42.73 10.63 11.72
C GLU A 625 -42.87 10.74 13.25
N ASP A 626 -42.46 9.71 14.00
CA ASP A 626 -42.51 9.66 15.47
C ASP A 626 -41.21 10.19 16.11
N GLY A 627 -40.20 10.57 15.33
CA GLY A 627 -38.91 11.07 15.78
C GLY A 627 -37.90 10.00 16.19
N ASN A 628 -38.09 8.74 15.79
CA ASN A 628 -37.16 7.66 16.05
C ASN A 628 -36.18 7.54 14.87
N LYS A 629 -34.92 7.28 15.15
CA LYS A 629 -33.91 7.04 14.11
C LYS A 629 -34.27 5.80 13.29
N ILE A 630 -34.33 5.96 11.96
CA ILE A 630 -34.75 4.89 11.02
C ILE A 630 -33.74 3.74 11.06
N TRP A 631 -32.43 4.06 11.11
CA TRP A 631 -31.39 3.05 11.19
C TRP A 631 -31.43 2.25 12.49
N ASP A 632 -31.75 2.86 13.63
CA ASP A 632 -31.90 2.12 14.90
C ASP A 632 -33.02 1.09 14.81
N LYS A 633 -34.18 1.49 14.24
CA LYS A 633 -35.31 0.58 14.00
C LYS A 633 -34.94 -0.56 13.01
N PHE A 634 -34.11 -0.28 12.00
CA PHE A 634 -33.64 -1.29 11.08
C PHE A 634 -32.76 -2.32 11.79
N ILE A 635 -31.82 -1.88 12.62
CA ILE A 635 -30.91 -2.73 13.39
C ILE A 635 -31.63 -3.53 14.47
N ASP A 636 -32.68 -2.98 15.07
CA ASP A 636 -33.49 -3.68 16.07
C ASP A 636 -34.19 -4.94 15.56
N GLN A 637 -34.30 -5.11 14.24
CA GLN A 637 -34.83 -6.32 13.60
C GLN A 637 -33.83 -7.51 13.60
N LEU A 638 -32.54 -7.26 13.85
CA LEU A 638 -31.50 -8.30 13.83
C LEU A 638 -31.52 -9.12 15.13
N SER A 639 -31.27 -10.41 15.00
CA SER A 639 -30.92 -11.27 16.12
C SER A 639 -29.48 -11.05 16.60
N ILE A 640 -29.16 -11.46 17.82
CA ILE A 640 -27.80 -11.39 18.36
C ILE A 640 -26.79 -12.14 17.47
N ASP A 641 -27.19 -13.26 16.87
CA ASP A 641 -26.30 -14.02 15.99
C ASP A 641 -26.05 -13.26 14.69
N GLU A 642 -27.04 -12.64 14.08
CA GLU A 642 -26.87 -11.79 12.89
C GLU A 642 -26.02 -10.57 13.19
N LEU A 643 -26.23 -9.88 14.31
CA LEU A 643 -25.38 -8.78 14.76
C LEU A 643 -23.90 -9.23 14.86
N ILE A 644 -23.63 -10.39 15.43
CA ILE A 644 -22.29 -10.94 15.51
C ILE A 644 -21.73 -11.25 14.11
N TYR A 645 -22.54 -11.84 13.21
CA TYR A 645 -22.07 -12.17 11.88
C TYR A 645 -21.78 -10.96 10.99
N THR A 646 -22.33 -9.77 11.25
CA THR A 646 -21.92 -8.53 10.57
C THR A 646 -20.48 -8.11 10.92
N THR A 647 -19.89 -8.65 12.00
CA THR A 647 -18.53 -8.34 12.42
C THR A 647 -17.49 -9.33 11.88
N ILE A 648 -17.89 -10.33 11.10
CA ILE A 648 -17.00 -11.40 10.64
C ILE A 648 -16.92 -11.38 9.13
N ASP A 649 -15.75 -11.03 8.63
CA ASP A 649 -15.46 -11.06 7.21
C ASP A 649 -14.73 -12.36 6.81
N VAL A 650 -15.29 -13.03 5.81
CA VAL A 650 -14.67 -14.17 5.13
C VAL A 650 -14.75 -13.90 3.63
N LYS A 651 -14.00 -12.90 3.14
CA LYS A 651 -14.14 -12.28 1.82
C LYS A 651 -15.54 -11.74 1.55
N GLY A 652 -16.11 -11.09 2.55
CA GLY A 652 -17.43 -10.52 2.55
C GLY A 652 -18.25 -10.92 3.78
N ILE A 653 -19.38 -10.30 3.96
CA ILE A 653 -20.32 -10.59 5.05
C ILE A 653 -21.51 -11.38 4.55
N GLN A 654 -22.09 -12.21 5.43
CA GLN A 654 -23.20 -13.08 5.07
C GLN A 654 -24.48 -12.31 4.76
N ALA A 655 -25.32 -12.87 3.89
CA ALA A 655 -26.65 -12.36 3.62
C ALA A 655 -27.56 -12.44 4.86
N ILE A 656 -28.48 -11.48 4.98
CA ILE A 656 -29.54 -11.47 6.01
C ILE A 656 -30.88 -11.53 5.28
N ASN A 657 -31.34 -12.75 4.99
CA ASN A 657 -32.43 -13.03 4.06
C ASN A 657 -33.73 -12.33 4.45
N HIS A 658 -34.10 -12.35 5.74
CA HIS A 658 -35.36 -11.75 6.18
C HIS A 658 -35.39 -10.21 6.05
N LEU A 659 -34.23 -9.55 6.02
CA LEU A 659 -34.09 -8.11 5.78
C LEU A 659 -33.86 -7.78 4.30
N GLY A 660 -33.61 -8.76 3.45
CA GLY A 660 -33.26 -8.54 2.05
C GLY A 660 -31.85 -7.96 1.85
N PHE A 661 -30.95 -8.17 2.83
CA PHE A 661 -29.52 -7.82 2.66
C PHE A 661 -28.78 -8.95 1.94
N PRO A 662 -28.20 -8.70 0.75
CA PRO A 662 -27.67 -9.76 -0.10
C PRO A 662 -26.30 -10.30 0.38
N GLY A 663 -25.76 -9.75 1.45
CA GLY A 663 -24.37 -9.94 1.83
C GLY A 663 -23.46 -8.91 1.18
N GLY A 664 -22.20 -8.97 1.53
CA GLY A 664 -21.14 -8.16 0.94
C GLY A 664 -20.03 -9.03 0.37
N THR A 665 -19.30 -8.50 -0.59
CA THR A 665 -18.15 -9.14 -1.23
C THR A 665 -16.96 -8.19 -1.24
N ASN A 666 -15.77 -8.71 -1.02
CA ASN A 666 -14.55 -7.93 -1.07
C ASN A 666 -13.39 -8.73 -1.63
N ASP A 667 -12.37 -8.04 -2.12
CA ASP A 667 -11.09 -8.65 -2.46
C ASP A 667 -9.93 -7.68 -2.29
N ASP A 668 -8.72 -8.23 -2.24
CA ASP A 668 -7.49 -7.45 -2.19
C ASP A 668 -7.17 -6.83 -3.55
N GLY A 669 -6.76 -5.58 -3.55
CA GLY A 669 -6.48 -4.92 -4.81
C GLY A 669 -5.84 -3.56 -4.64
N ILE A 670 -4.52 -3.49 -4.85
CA ILE A 670 -3.73 -2.26 -4.78
C ILE A 670 -3.49 -1.72 -6.19
N ASP A 671 -2.99 -2.59 -7.05
CA ASP A 671 -2.69 -2.34 -8.45
C ASP A 671 -3.38 -3.33 -9.40
N SER A 672 -4.14 -4.28 -8.85
CA SER A 672 -4.95 -5.26 -9.59
C SER A 672 -5.94 -5.90 -8.63
N VAL A 673 -7.18 -6.08 -9.03
CA VAL A 673 -8.21 -6.77 -8.24
C VAL A 673 -8.47 -8.12 -8.87
N SER A 674 -8.28 -9.21 -8.11
CA SER A 674 -8.61 -10.60 -8.53
C SER A 674 -8.20 -10.95 -9.95
N PHE A 675 -6.95 -10.70 -10.33
CA PHE A 675 -6.38 -11.03 -11.65
C PHE A 675 -7.05 -10.32 -12.85
N THR A 676 -7.69 -9.18 -12.63
CA THR A 676 -8.18 -8.30 -13.69
C THR A 676 -7.01 -7.52 -14.33
N ASN A 677 -7.22 -6.26 -14.71
CA ASN A 677 -6.15 -5.42 -15.20
C ASN A 677 -5.12 -5.12 -14.09
N CYS A 678 -3.85 -5.14 -14.43
CA CYS A 678 -2.76 -4.82 -13.51
C CYS A 678 -2.13 -3.49 -13.89
N TYR A 679 -2.47 -2.47 -13.13
CA TYR A 679 -1.98 -1.11 -13.28
C TYR A 679 -0.50 -1.01 -12.88
N VAL A 680 0.15 0.10 -13.21
CA VAL A 680 1.51 0.36 -12.74
C VAL A 680 1.55 0.45 -11.22
N ASN A 681 2.72 0.26 -10.62
CA ASN A 681 2.84 0.39 -9.17
C ASN A 681 2.38 1.77 -8.69
N PRO A 682 1.65 1.88 -7.57
CA PRO A 682 1.14 3.14 -7.05
C PRO A 682 2.18 4.25 -6.89
N ASN A 683 3.40 3.95 -6.46
CA ASN A 683 4.46 4.95 -6.35
C ASN A 683 4.93 5.47 -7.73
N LEU A 684 4.89 4.64 -8.76
CA LEU A 684 5.15 5.09 -10.13
C LEU A 684 4.03 5.98 -10.63
N ALA A 685 2.77 5.58 -10.43
CA ALA A 685 1.62 6.42 -10.73
C ALA A 685 1.68 7.78 -10.01
N ALA A 686 2.09 7.81 -8.74
CA ALA A 686 2.24 9.05 -7.96
C ALA A 686 3.25 10.02 -8.56
N SER A 687 4.29 9.51 -9.23
CA SER A 687 5.27 10.32 -9.95
C SER A 687 4.69 11.02 -11.19
N SER A 688 3.45 10.74 -11.58
CA SER A 688 2.72 11.55 -12.57
C SER A 688 2.35 12.95 -12.04
N TRP A 689 2.15 13.12 -10.74
CA TRP A 689 1.66 14.35 -10.11
C TRP A 689 0.36 14.84 -10.76
N ASN A 690 -0.59 13.92 -10.99
CA ASN A 690 -1.81 14.17 -11.76
C ASN A 690 -3.03 13.61 -11.03
N GLU A 691 -3.83 14.50 -10.41
CA GLU A 691 -5.05 14.11 -9.70
C GLU A 691 -6.10 13.50 -10.62
N ASP A 692 -6.26 14.01 -11.84
CA ASP A 692 -7.22 13.48 -12.81
C ASP A 692 -6.86 12.02 -13.21
N MET A 693 -5.56 11.72 -13.31
CA MET A 693 -5.10 10.34 -13.53
C MET A 693 -5.47 9.44 -12.37
N PHE A 694 -5.30 9.89 -11.13
CA PHE A 694 -5.68 9.11 -9.95
C PHE A 694 -7.19 8.94 -9.82
N LEU A 695 -7.97 9.96 -10.17
CA LEU A 695 -9.44 9.85 -10.28
C LEU A 695 -9.81 8.76 -11.31
N ARG A 696 -9.21 8.83 -12.50
CA ARG A 696 -9.48 7.86 -13.58
C ARG A 696 -9.01 6.45 -13.22
N ARG A 697 -7.86 6.32 -12.56
CA ARG A 697 -7.39 5.05 -11.99
C ARG A 697 -8.44 4.44 -11.06
N GLY A 698 -8.97 5.24 -10.14
CA GLY A 698 -10.03 4.82 -9.24
C GLY A 698 -11.29 4.36 -9.97
N GLU A 699 -11.75 5.11 -10.98
CA GLU A 699 -12.90 4.74 -11.80
C GLU A 699 -12.71 3.38 -12.50
N LEU A 700 -11.56 3.15 -13.11
CA LEU A 700 -11.28 1.90 -13.84
C LEU A 700 -11.13 0.69 -12.89
N ILE A 701 -10.52 0.89 -11.72
CA ILE A 701 -10.51 -0.15 -10.66
C ILE A 701 -11.94 -0.43 -10.19
N GLY A 702 -12.77 0.61 -10.04
CA GLY A 702 -14.19 0.46 -9.73
C GLY A 702 -14.96 -0.32 -10.79
N GLU A 703 -14.65 -0.13 -12.08
CA GLU A 703 -15.20 -0.93 -13.18
C GLU A 703 -14.75 -2.40 -13.11
N ASP A 704 -13.50 -2.67 -12.72
CA ASP A 704 -13.04 -4.03 -12.48
C ASP A 704 -13.80 -4.68 -11.32
N CYS A 705 -14.04 -3.93 -10.24
CA CYS A 705 -14.85 -4.39 -9.11
C CYS A 705 -16.31 -4.64 -9.49
N LEU A 706 -16.94 -3.76 -10.27
CA LEU A 706 -18.30 -3.96 -10.77
C LEU A 706 -18.41 -5.24 -11.60
N PHE A 707 -17.45 -5.48 -12.51
CA PHE A 707 -17.38 -6.69 -13.30
C PHE A 707 -17.26 -7.96 -12.45
N LEU A 708 -16.52 -7.89 -11.34
CA LEU A 708 -16.34 -9.00 -10.41
C LEU A 708 -17.47 -9.13 -9.37
N GLY A 709 -18.42 -8.18 -9.33
CA GLY A 709 -19.46 -8.14 -8.31
C GLY A 709 -18.96 -7.79 -6.91
N LEU A 710 -17.84 -7.08 -6.81
CA LEU A 710 -17.25 -6.67 -5.53
C LEU A 710 -17.88 -5.37 -5.04
N ASN A 711 -18.17 -5.32 -3.74
CA ASN A 711 -18.70 -4.13 -3.07
C ASN A 711 -17.60 -3.35 -2.32
N THR A 712 -16.50 -4.02 -1.99
CA THR A 712 -15.37 -3.44 -1.25
C THR A 712 -14.05 -3.86 -1.90
N GLN A 713 -13.17 -2.88 -2.11
CA GLN A 713 -11.77 -3.10 -2.47
C GLN A 713 -10.89 -2.93 -1.22
N TRP A 714 -10.00 -3.87 -0.91
CA TRP A 714 -8.96 -3.68 0.11
C TRP A 714 -7.76 -2.95 -0.49
N GLY A 715 -7.78 -1.65 -0.40
CA GLY A 715 -6.83 -0.70 -0.94
C GLY A 715 -7.54 0.63 -1.21
N PRO A 716 -6.81 1.66 -1.64
CA PRO A 716 -5.36 1.74 -1.78
C PRO A 716 -4.58 1.73 -0.47
N GLY A 717 -3.25 1.55 -0.57
CA GLY A 717 -2.33 1.74 0.55
C GLY A 717 -2.13 3.21 0.87
N ALA A 718 -1.90 3.57 2.17
CA ALA A 718 -1.78 4.95 2.62
C ALA A 718 -0.62 5.20 3.61
N ASN A 719 0.34 4.28 3.71
CA ASN A 719 1.50 4.48 4.57
C ASN A 719 2.61 5.28 3.88
N MET A 720 3.51 5.85 4.66
CA MET A 720 4.56 6.73 4.17
C MET A 720 5.82 5.99 3.73
N HIS A 721 6.55 6.53 2.75
CA HIS A 721 7.91 6.10 2.44
C HIS A 721 8.89 6.66 3.48
N ARG A 722 8.81 6.14 4.72
CA ARG A 722 9.72 6.51 5.80
C ARG A 722 11.15 6.04 5.55
N SER A 723 11.32 4.94 4.85
CA SER A 723 12.60 4.31 4.52
C SER A 723 12.60 3.81 3.09
N PRO A 724 13.70 3.94 2.33
CA PRO A 724 13.82 3.37 1.00
C PRO A 724 13.84 1.83 0.98
N PHE A 725 13.97 1.17 2.14
CA PHE A 725 14.08 -0.28 2.25
C PHE A 725 12.76 -1.00 2.49
N SER A 726 11.68 -0.29 2.81
CA SER A 726 10.40 -0.93 3.12
C SER A 726 9.90 -1.80 1.96
N GLY A 727 9.47 -3.00 2.31
CA GLY A 727 9.01 -4.01 1.37
C GLY A 727 7.79 -3.58 0.58
N ARG A 728 6.95 -2.70 1.11
CA ARG A 728 5.69 -2.26 0.52
C ARG A 728 5.74 -0.84 -0.06
N ASN A 729 6.92 -0.23 -0.26
CA ASN A 729 7.01 1.06 -0.95
C ASN A 729 6.43 1.02 -2.38
N PHE A 730 6.34 -0.16 -3.01
CA PHE A 730 5.69 -0.29 -4.32
C PHE A 730 4.19 0.04 -4.27
N GLU A 731 3.54 -0.15 -3.13
CA GLU A 731 2.10 -0.03 -2.90
C GLU A 731 1.71 1.32 -2.29
N TYR A 732 2.67 2.01 -1.70
CA TYR A 732 2.52 3.34 -1.10
C TYR A 732 2.96 4.42 -2.09
N LEU A 733 2.54 5.68 -1.91
CA LEU A 733 2.70 6.68 -2.95
C LEU A 733 4.01 7.46 -2.84
N SER A 734 4.38 7.96 -1.65
CA SER A 734 5.37 9.02 -1.52
C SER A 734 5.95 9.16 -0.11
N GLU A 735 7.08 9.88 -0.01
CA GLU A 735 7.60 10.44 1.24
C GLU A 735 6.91 11.76 1.65
N ASP A 736 6.10 12.37 0.77
CA ASP A 736 5.37 13.61 1.05
C ASP A 736 3.90 13.36 1.37
N SER A 737 3.47 13.86 2.51
CA SER A 737 2.12 13.66 3.04
C SER A 737 1.05 14.48 2.33
N VAL A 738 1.39 15.61 1.67
CA VAL A 738 0.43 16.46 0.93
C VAL A 738 0.20 15.91 -0.48
N LEU A 739 1.28 15.54 -1.20
CA LEU A 739 1.14 14.82 -2.48
C LEU A 739 0.27 13.58 -2.30
N TYR A 740 0.50 12.87 -1.20
CA TYR A 740 -0.27 11.69 -0.85
C TYR A 740 -1.75 12.01 -0.59
N TYR A 741 -2.02 13.02 0.25
CA TYR A 741 -3.38 13.49 0.59
C TYR A 741 -4.21 13.78 -0.66
N GLU A 742 -3.63 14.51 -1.61
CA GLU A 742 -4.31 14.91 -2.84
C GLU A 742 -4.60 13.72 -3.75
N LEU A 743 -3.59 12.92 -4.06
CA LEU A 743 -3.70 11.81 -5.01
C LEU A 743 -4.58 10.67 -4.48
N ILE A 744 -4.43 10.28 -3.21
CA ILE A 744 -5.26 9.21 -2.64
C ILE A 744 -6.73 9.61 -2.55
N GLY A 745 -7.00 10.89 -2.20
CA GLY A 745 -8.37 11.43 -2.20
C GLY A 745 -9.04 11.36 -3.57
N ALA A 746 -8.30 11.65 -4.63
CA ALA A 746 -8.79 11.54 -6.01
C ALA A 746 -9.08 10.08 -6.40
N GLN A 747 -8.19 9.13 -6.08
CA GLN A 747 -8.41 7.71 -6.37
C GLN A 747 -9.64 7.16 -5.64
N VAL A 748 -9.80 7.50 -4.36
CA VAL A 748 -10.97 7.11 -3.56
C VAL A 748 -12.26 7.57 -4.22
N LYS A 749 -12.37 8.85 -4.58
CA LYS A 749 -13.54 9.39 -5.30
C LYS A 749 -13.87 8.61 -6.55
N GLY A 750 -12.85 8.27 -7.34
CA GLY A 750 -13.02 7.48 -8.57
C GLY A 750 -13.63 6.11 -8.29
N THR A 751 -13.08 5.35 -7.35
CA THR A 751 -13.55 4.00 -7.03
C THR A 751 -14.94 4.03 -6.40
N GLU A 752 -15.20 4.92 -5.45
CA GLU A 752 -16.50 5.03 -4.79
C GLU A 752 -17.60 5.56 -5.72
N SER A 753 -17.26 6.29 -6.78
CA SER A 753 -18.22 6.69 -7.83
C SER A 753 -18.91 5.50 -8.51
N LYS A 754 -18.29 4.32 -8.46
CA LYS A 754 -18.82 3.05 -8.97
C LYS A 754 -19.57 2.24 -7.90
N GLY A 755 -19.79 2.82 -6.73
CA GLY A 755 -20.42 2.13 -5.59
C GLY A 755 -19.56 1.03 -4.98
N VAL A 756 -18.26 1.17 -5.06
CA VAL A 756 -17.28 0.27 -4.44
C VAL A 756 -16.62 1.02 -3.31
N THR A 757 -16.88 0.64 -2.06
CA THR A 757 -16.17 1.24 -0.94
C THR A 757 -14.72 0.77 -0.90
N VAL A 758 -13.82 1.66 -0.51
CA VAL A 758 -12.38 1.39 -0.46
C VAL A 758 -11.91 1.23 0.98
N SER A 759 -11.28 0.11 1.28
CA SER A 759 -10.69 -0.14 2.59
C SER A 759 -9.25 0.36 2.62
N ILE A 760 -9.11 1.65 2.99
CA ILE A 760 -7.81 2.31 3.07
C ILE A 760 -6.90 1.59 4.06
N LYS A 761 -5.68 1.25 3.62
CA LYS A 761 -4.78 0.42 4.41
C LYS A 761 -3.33 0.89 4.39
N HIS A 762 -2.52 0.56 5.39
CA HIS A 762 -2.91 -0.07 6.66
C HIS A 762 -2.94 0.99 7.73
N PHE A 763 -4.10 1.29 8.27
CA PHE A 763 -4.32 2.36 9.25
C PHE A 763 -3.76 1.95 10.61
N PHE A 764 -2.69 2.58 11.10
CA PHE A 764 -1.68 3.35 10.43
C PHE A 764 -0.27 2.89 10.88
N ALA A 765 0.82 3.56 10.46
CA ALA A 765 2.22 3.31 10.86
C ALA A 765 2.76 1.91 10.47
N ASN A 766 2.36 1.40 9.29
CA ASN A 766 2.94 0.21 8.67
C ASN A 766 4.03 0.62 7.66
N ASP A 767 5.09 1.31 8.13
CA ASP A 767 6.12 1.89 7.28
C ASP A 767 7.34 0.97 7.10
N GLN A 768 7.24 -0.28 7.54
CA GLN A 768 8.18 -1.37 7.32
C GLN A 768 7.50 -2.72 7.49
N GLU A 769 8.00 -3.74 6.81
CA GLU A 769 7.41 -5.08 6.80
C GLU A 769 8.00 -6.02 7.85
N GLN A 770 9.30 -5.90 8.12
CA GLN A 770 9.95 -6.81 9.05
C GLN A 770 9.41 -6.64 10.47
N ASN A 771 8.90 -7.74 11.03
CA ASN A 771 8.30 -7.82 12.37
C ASN A 771 7.04 -6.96 12.56
N ARG A 772 6.31 -6.60 11.48
CA ARG A 772 5.13 -5.71 11.52
C ARG A 772 4.07 -6.12 12.55
N GLY A 773 3.89 -7.41 12.81
CA GLY A 773 2.92 -7.92 13.81
C GLY A 773 3.41 -7.89 15.27
N SER A 774 4.62 -7.42 15.56
CA SER A 774 5.19 -7.50 16.89
C SER A 774 5.75 -6.20 17.47
N TYR A 775 6.00 -5.18 16.66
CA TYR A 775 6.50 -3.90 17.17
C TYR A 775 5.38 -2.92 17.55
N GLY A 776 5.73 -1.94 18.41
CA GLY A 776 4.94 -0.75 18.67
C GLY A 776 5.68 0.49 18.17
N VAL A 777 4.99 1.36 17.43
CA VAL A 777 5.53 2.63 16.92
C VAL A 777 5.34 3.73 17.96
N PHE A 778 6.38 4.53 18.17
CA PHE A 778 6.35 5.70 19.06
C PHE A 778 6.87 6.93 18.34
N ALA A 779 6.07 8.00 18.34
CA ALA A 779 6.40 9.31 17.79
C ALA A 779 5.72 10.42 18.60
N ASN A 780 6.13 11.67 18.43
CA ASN A 780 5.38 12.80 18.96
C ASN A 780 4.13 13.07 18.10
N GLU A 781 3.11 13.70 18.67
CA GLU A 781 1.83 13.89 18.00
C GLU A 781 1.92 14.78 16.76
N GLN A 782 2.86 15.75 16.71
CA GLN A 782 3.09 16.56 15.51
C GLN A 782 3.46 15.66 14.33
N ALA A 783 4.43 14.78 14.50
CA ALA A 783 4.85 13.87 13.44
C ALA A 783 3.73 12.90 13.03
N LEU A 784 2.99 12.38 14.02
CA LEU A 784 1.86 11.49 13.74
C LEU A 784 0.79 12.16 12.88
N ARG A 785 0.40 13.40 13.21
CA ARG A 785 -0.66 14.13 12.50
C ARG A 785 -0.21 14.67 11.13
N GLU A 786 0.98 15.28 11.06
CA GLU A 786 1.42 15.98 9.84
C GLU A 786 2.03 15.03 8.79
N ILE A 787 2.57 13.88 9.21
CA ILE A 787 3.25 12.94 8.32
C ILE A 787 2.43 11.65 8.15
N TYR A 788 2.22 10.88 9.23
CA TYR A 788 1.73 9.51 9.12
C TYR A 788 0.21 9.37 9.03
N LEU A 789 -0.56 10.31 9.60
CA LEU A 789 -2.02 10.32 9.53
C LEU A 789 -2.55 11.14 8.34
N ARG A 790 -1.78 12.10 7.84
CA ARG A 790 -2.20 12.99 6.75
C ARG A 790 -2.67 12.27 5.47
N PRO A 791 -2.03 11.21 4.98
CA PRO A 791 -2.52 10.45 3.82
C PRO A 791 -3.90 9.83 4.07
N PHE A 792 -4.12 9.30 5.26
CA PHE A 792 -5.41 8.75 5.67
C PHE A 792 -6.48 9.82 5.75
N GLU A 793 -6.15 10.99 6.32
CA GLU A 793 -7.03 12.15 6.30
C GLU A 793 -7.46 12.51 4.88
N GLY A 794 -6.52 12.49 3.91
CA GLY A 794 -6.83 12.71 2.50
C GLY A 794 -7.83 11.71 1.94
N ALA A 795 -7.69 10.45 2.29
CA ALA A 795 -8.61 9.40 1.87
C ALA A 795 -10.03 9.59 2.47
N PHE A 796 -10.12 9.96 3.74
CA PHE A 796 -11.41 10.11 4.42
C PHE A 796 -12.05 11.47 4.17
N VAL A 797 -11.32 12.56 4.36
CA VAL A 797 -11.87 13.93 4.30
C VAL A 797 -12.02 14.41 2.86
N LYS A 798 -10.98 14.28 2.03
CA LYS A 798 -11.05 14.66 0.61
C LYS A 798 -11.73 13.59 -0.23
N GLY A 799 -11.39 12.33 -0.01
CA GLY A 799 -11.86 11.19 -0.81
C GLY A 799 -13.26 10.71 -0.44
N GLY A 800 -13.61 10.78 0.83
CA GLY A 800 -14.89 10.29 1.37
C GLY A 800 -14.92 8.78 1.64
N ALA A 801 -13.75 8.14 1.83
CA ALA A 801 -13.67 6.71 2.11
C ALA A 801 -14.52 6.30 3.31
N THR A 802 -15.27 5.22 3.16
CA THR A 802 -16.18 4.69 4.19
C THR A 802 -15.71 3.37 4.81
N THR A 803 -14.48 2.93 4.50
CA THR A 803 -13.90 1.73 5.08
C THR A 803 -12.39 1.93 5.31
N THR A 804 -11.85 1.33 6.36
CA THR A 804 -10.40 1.29 6.61
C THR A 804 -9.96 -0.04 7.18
N MET A 805 -8.76 -0.48 6.81
CA MET A 805 -8.12 -1.67 7.38
C MET A 805 -7.00 -1.24 8.33
N THR A 806 -7.10 -1.66 9.60
CA THR A 806 -6.07 -1.37 10.59
C THR A 806 -4.79 -2.16 10.32
N SER A 807 -3.63 -1.60 10.67
CA SER A 807 -2.36 -2.32 10.56
C SER A 807 -2.24 -3.43 11.61
N ASN A 808 -1.35 -4.39 11.36
CA ASN A 808 -0.96 -5.40 12.33
C ASN A 808 -0.04 -4.84 13.43
N ALA A 809 0.51 -3.64 13.25
CA ALA A 809 1.38 -2.99 14.21
C ALA A 809 0.59 -2.43 15.41
N ARG A 810 1.31 -2.21 16.49
CA ARG A 810 0.83 -1.39 17.61
C ARG A 810 1.31 0.04 17.44
N VAL A 811 0.53 0.99 17.95
CA VAL A 811 0.96 2.37 18.13
C VAL A 811 0.99 2.66 19.62
N GLY A 812 2.15 3.09 20.10
CA GLY A 812 2.37 2.95 21.54
C GLY A 812 2.34 1.48 21.96
N PHE A 813 1.51 1.15 22.94
CA PHE A 813 1.37 -0.22 23.45
C PHE A 813 0.05 -0.90 23.06
N ARG A 814 -0.80 -0.23 22.23
CA ARG A 814 -2.11 -0.74 21.81
C ARG A 814 -2.11 -1.08 20.33
N TYR A 815 -2.95 -2.00 19.93
CA TYR A 815 -3.29 -2.14 18.52
C TYR A 815 -4.12 -0.96 18.05
N VAL A 816 -3.95 -0.58 16.80
CA VAL A 816 -4.58 0.63 16.23
C VAL A 816 -6.10 0.62 16.39
N GLY A 817 -6.77 -0.49 16.10
CA GLY A 817 -8.22 -0.63 16.23
C GLY A 817 -8.74 -0.71 17.67
N GLU A 818 -7.86 -0.67 18.67
CA GLU A 818 -8.18 -0.65 20.10
C GLU A 818 -7.80 0.67 20.77
N TYR A 819 -7.45 1.70 19.99
CA TYR A 819 -7.04 2.99 20.49
C TYR A 819 -8.22 3.98 20.41
N ASP A 820 -8.94 4.15 21.53
CA ASP A 820 -10.19 4.91 21.59
C ASP A 820 -10.04 6.36 21.10
N GLU A 821 -8.99 7.05 21.55
CA GLU A 821 -8.72 8.45 21.21
C GLU A 821 -8.39 8.61 19.70
N LEU A 822 -7.78 7.60 19.09
CA LEU A 822 -7.53 7.59 17.65
C LEU A 822 -8.81 7.29 16.86
N ILE A 823 -9.56 6.26 17.27
CA ILE A 823 -10.74 5.81 16.54
C ILE A 823 -11.91 6.79 16.76
N ASN A 824 -12.28 7.01 18.01
CA ASN A 824 -13.44 7.86 18.32
C ASN A 824 -13.08 9.36 18.39
N GLY A 825 -11.85 9.71 18.78
CA GLY A 825 -11.39 11.09 18.84
C GLY A 825 -11.05 11.64 17.45
N ILE A 826 -10.11 11.03 16.74
CA ILE A 826 -9.63 11.53 15.44
C ILE A 826 -10.52 11.05 14.30
N LEU A 827 -10.64 9.73 14.09
CA LEU A 827 -11.27 9.19 12.89
C LEU A 827 -12.76 9.54 12.84
N HIS A 828 -13.53 9.21 13.90
CA HIS A 828 -14.94 9.57 13.96
C HIS A 828 -15.18 11.05 14.30
N GLY A 829 -14.45 11.58 15.30
CA GLY A 829 -14.65 12.94 15.81
C GLY A 829 -14.11 13.99 14.85
N GLU A 830 -12.79 14.06 14.69
CA GLU A 830 -12.16 15.15 13.92
C GLU A 830 -12.41 15.00 12.41
N TRP A 831 -12.35 13.80 11.85
CA TRP A 831 -12.51 13.58 10.39
C TRP A 831 -13.94 13.25 9.96
N GLY A 832 -14.85 13.00 10.91
CA GLY A 832 -16.25 12.71 10.61
C GLY A 832 -16.47 11.38 9.90
N PHE A 833 -15.51 10.45 9.99
CA PHE A 833 -15.64 9.12 9.39
C PHE A 833 -16.81 8.37 10.02
N TYR A 834 -17.67 7.81 9.18
CA TYR A 834 -18.71 6.89 9.60
C TYR A 834 -18.72 5.68 8.66
N GLY A 835 -18.27 4.54 9.16
CA GLY A 835 -18.09 3.39 8.28
C GLY A 835 -17.38 2.22 8.96
N VAL A 836 -16.79 1.34 8.17
CA VAL A 836 -16.24 0.06 8.64
C VAL A 836 -14.76 0.15 8.95
N ILE A 837 -14.38 -0.25 10.15
CA ILE A 837 -13.00 -0.48 10.57
C ILE A 837 -12.77 -1.99 10.62
N ILE A 838 -11.98 -2.53 9.68
CA ILE A 838 -11.66 -3.96 9.60
C ILE A 838 -10.21 -4.20 10.04
N THR A 839 -9.92 -5.36 10.65
CA THR A 839 -8.54 -5.75 10.95
C THR A 839 -7.80 -6.15 9.68
N ASP A 840 -6.46 -6.07 9.68
CA ASP A 840 -5.64 -6.81 8.72
C ASP A 840 -5.78 -8.33 8.94
N ALA A 841 -5.40 -9.13 7.96
CA ALA A 841 -5.55 -10.58 7.98
C ALA A 841 -4.84 -11.22 9.18
N GLY A 842 -5.61 -11.87 10.03
CA GLY A 842 -5.09 -12.71 11.11
C GLY A 842 -4.60 -12.00 12.38
N GLY A 843 -4.68 -10.67 12.49
CA GLY A 843 -4.10 -9.97 13.65
C GLY A 843 -4.60 -8.55 13.88
N GLY A 844 -3.82 -7.77 14.64
CA GLY A 844 -4.08 -6.36 14.90
C GLY A 844 -5.08 -6.08 16.02
N PHE A 845 -5.32 -7.03 16.95
CA PHE A 845 -6.17 -6.85 18.12
C PHE A 845 -5.78 -7.80 19.27
N SER A 846 -6.15 -7.43 20.49
CA SER A 846 -5.90 -8.21 21.71
C SER A 846 -6.96 -9.29 21.91
N THR A 847 -8.23 -8.88 22.03
CA THR A 847 -9.39 -9.77 22.11
C THR A 847 -10.55 -9.26 21.28
N PRO A 848 -11.46 -10.14 20.80
CA PRO A 848 -12.57 -9.71 19.98
C PRO A 848 -13.53 -8.72 20.68
N ASP A 849 -13.80 -8.91 21.97
CA ASP A 849 -14.68 -8.02 22.73
C ASP A 849 -14.03 -6.64 22.97
N GLU A 850 -12.73 -6.60 23.17
CA GLU A 850 -11.98 -5.35 23.30
C GLU A 850 -12.03 -4.54 21.98
N TYR A 851 -11.69 -5.18 20.88
CA TYR A 851 -11.67 -4.55 19.55
C TYR A 851 -13.03 -3.94 19.19
N ILE A 852 -14.13 -4.70 19.37
CA ILE A 852 -15.49 -4.22 19.12
C ILE A 852 -15.87 -3.06 20.07
N ALA A 853 -15.48 -3.16 21.35
CA ALA A 853 -15.80 -2.15 22.34
C ALA A 853 -15.12 -0.80 22.10
N LYS A 854 -13.95 -0.81 21.46
CA LYS A 854 -13.13 0.39 21.19
C LYS A 854 -13.38 1.04 19.83
N GLY A 855 -14.22 0.47 18.98
CA GLY A 855 -14.62 1.07 17.73
C GLY A 855 -14.37 0.22 16.49
N GLY A 856 -13.68 -0.92 16.61
CA GLY A 856 -13.52 -1.84 15.50
C GLY A 856 -14.84 -2.52 15.12
N ASN A 857 -15.07 -2.71 13.82
CA ASN A 857 -16.31 -3.30 13.32
C ASN A 857 -16.14 -4.76 12.92
N MET A 858 -15.04 -5.09 12.25
CA MET A 858 -14.97 -6.32 11.48
C MET A 858 -13.60 -7.00 11.60
N PHE A 859 -13.61 -8.32 11.61
CA PHE A 859 -12.41 -9.15 11.63
C PHE A 859 -12.16 -9.73 10.23
N CYS A 860 -11.03 -9.33 9.61
CA CYS A 860 -10.66 -9.81 8.29
C CYS A 860 -10.20 -11.27 8.32
N PHE A 861 -10.71 -12.04 7.40
CA PHE A 861 -10.20 -13.32 6.89
C PHE A 861 -9.57 -14.24 7.94
N VAL A 862 -10.40 -14.78 8.82
CA VAL A 862 -9.91 -15.59 9.94
C VAL A 862 -10.46 -17.00 9.92
N GLY A 863 -9.54 -17.98 10.04
CA GLY A 863 -9.87 -19.38 10.02
C GLY A 863 -10.64 -19.92 11.25
N ASP A 864 -10.94 -19.08 12.25
CA ASP A 864 -11.64 -19.47 13.48
C ASP A 864 -12.88 -18.58 13.76
N THR A 865 -13.63 -18.27 12.72
CA THR A 865 -14.86 -17.47 12.78
C THR A 865 -15.84 -17.94 13.87
N ALA A 866 -16.03 -19.25 14.00
CA ALA A 866 -16.88 -19.85 15.03
C ALA A 866 -16.39 -19.58 16.47
N ASP A 867 -15.08 -19.57 16.73
CA ASP A 867 -14.52 -19.27 18.05
C ASP A 867 -14.69 -17.80 18.39
N ARG A 868 -14.52 -16.90 17.44
CA ARG A 868 -14.74 -15.46 17.63
C ARG A 868 -16.21 -15.16 17.88
N ALA A 869 -17.11 -15.67 17.02
CA ALA A 869 -18.54 -15.53 17.25
C ALA A 869 -18.94 -16.03 18.65
N GLN A 870 -18.38 -17.17 19.09
CA GLN A 870 -18.67 -17.71 20.40
C GLN A 870 -18.13 -16.81 21.53
N LYS A 871 -16.97 -16.19 21.36
CA LYS A 871 -16.42 -15.25 22.35
C LYS A 871 -17.28 -14.00 22.49
N LEU A 872 -17.71 -13.41 21.37
CA LEU A 872 -18.62 -12.26 21.37
C LEU A 872 -19.97 -12.64 21.99
N LYS A 873 -20.53 -13.79 21.63
CA LYS A 873 -21.79 -14.30 22.21
C LYS A 873 -21.67 -14.52 23.72
N ASN A 874 -20.53 -15.02 24.18
CA ASN A 874 -20.28 -15.19 25.62
C ASN A 874 -20.16 -13.83 26.34
N ALA A 875 -19.57 -12.82 25.74
CA ALA A 875 -19.51 -11.47 26.30
C ALA A 875 -20.91 -10.89 26.52
N ILE A 876 -21.83 -11.14 25.61
CA ILE A 876 -23.23 -10.66 25.73
C ILE A 876 -24.03 -11.53 26.71
N ILE A 877 -24.15 -12.83 26.44
CA ILE A 877 -25.11 -13.72 27.08
C ILE A 877 -24.64 -14.16 28.49
N LEU A 878 -23.37 -14.62 28.62
CA LEU A 878 -22.88 -15.11 29.91
C LEU A 878 -22.66 -13.98 30.91
N LYS A 879 -22.22 -12.81 30.45
CA LYS A 879 -22.06 -11.61 31.28
C LYS A 879 -23.38 -10.86 31.46
N ASN A 880 -24.42 -11.20 30.68
CA ASN A 880 -25.71 -10.50 30.62
C ASN A 880 -25.51 -8.99 30.44
N ASP A 881 -24.73 -8.63 29.42
CA ASP A 881 -24.22 -7.29 29.18
C ASP A 881 -24.96 -6.61 28.02
N GLY A 882 -25.94 -5.77 28.35
CA GLY A 882 -26.70 -4.99 27.37
C GLY A 882 -25.92 -3.79 26.85
N ASN A 883 -24.92 -3.29 27.58
CA ASN A 883 -24.04 -2.24 27.05
C ASN A 883 -23.19 -2.75 25.90
N PHE A 884 -22.60 -3.94 26.08
CA PHE A 884 -21.84 -4.53 24.96
C PHE A 884 -22.75 -4.87 23.76
N LEU A 885 -24.00 -5.29 24.01
CA LEU A 885 -24.95 -5.51 22.93
C LEU A 885 -25.30 -4.21 22.18
N ASN A 886 -25.47 -3.08 22.90
CA ASN A 886 -25.66 -1.78 22.24
C ASN A 886 -24.46 -1.35 21.41
N ILE A 887 -23.24 -1.57 21.91
CA ILE A 887 -22.02 -1.32 21.13
C ILE A 887 -22.00 -2.19 19.87
N LEU A 888 -22.32 -3.47 19.98
CA LEU A 888 -22.37 -4.36 18.82
C LEU A 888 -23.43 -3.93 17.80
N LYS A 889 -24.60 -3.44 18.26
CA LYS A 889 -25.64 -2.86 17.37
C LYS A 889 -25.12 -1.64 16.61
N GLU A 890 -24.34 -0.78 17.28
CA GLU A 890 -23.72 0.37 16.61
C GLU A 890 -22.72 -0.09 15.53
N ARG A 891 -21.84 -1.05 15.85
CA ARG A 891 -20.91 -1.63 14.87
C ARG A 891 -21.62 -2.26 13.66
N ALA A 892 -22.70 -2.96 13.90
CA ALA A 892 -23.54 -3.55 12.84
C ALA A 892 -24.23 -2.47 12.00
N LYS A 893 -24.66 -1.37 12.64
CA LYS A 893 -25.27 -0.22 11.96
C LYS A 893 -24.27 0.44 11.01
N GLU A 894 -23.05 0.74 11.46
CA GLU A 894 -21.99 1.29 10.62
C GLU A 894 -21.69 0.38 9.42
N THR A 895 -21.63 -0.92 9.67
CA THR A 895 -21.39 -1.91 8.62
C THR A 895 -22.51 -1.90 7.57
N LEU A 896 -23.76 -2.05 7.98
CA LEU A 896 -24.90 -2.11 7.07
C LEU A 896 -25.19 -0.76 6.40
N TYR A 897 -24.91 0.36 7.09
CA TYR A 897 -24.96 1.69 6.50
C TYR A 897 -23.97 1.82 5.35
N THR A 898 -22.73 1.39 5.55
CA THR A 898 -21.71 1.40 4.49
C THR A 898 -22.18 0.59 3.26
N TYR A 899 -22.65 -0.65 3.46
CA TYR A 899 -23.14 -1.46 2.34
C TYR A 899 -24.39 -0.90 1.66
N ALA A 900 -25.23 -0.14 2.36
CA ALA A 900 -26.37 0.56 1.77
C ALA A 900 -25.95 1.67 0.80
N HIS A 901 -24.68 2.09 0.82
CA HIS A 901 -24.08 3.06 -0.09
C HIS A 901 -23.16 2.42 -1.13
N THR A 902 -23.26 1.10 -1.35
CA THR A 902 -22.46 0.39 -2.35
C THR A 902 -23.31 -0.18 -3.47
N ASN A 903 -22.63 -0.75 -4.47
CA ASN A 903 -23.27 -1.49 -5.58
C ASN A 903 -24.01 -2.75 -5.12
N ALA A 904 -23.87 -3.17 -3.85
CA ALA A 904 -24.73 -4.21 -3.25
C ALA A 904 -26.21 -3.87 -3.41
N MET A 905 -26.56 -2.58 -3.48
CA MET A 905 -27.90 -2.07 -3.67
C MET A 905 -28.42 -2.13 -5.10
N ASN A 906 -27.57 -2.47 -6.09
CA ASN A 906 -27.98 -2.58 -7.49
C ASN A 906 -29.03 -3.68 -7.68
N GLY A 907 -30.14 -3.32 -8.32
CA GLY A 907 -31.23 -4.25 -8.64
C GLY A 907 -32.10 -4.67 -7.46
N LEU A 908 -31.84 -4.20 -6.22
CA LEU A 908 -32.65 -4.56 -5.05
C LEU A 908 -33.97 -3.81 -5.00
N THR A 909 -35.02 -4.55 -4.60
CA THR A 909 -36.35 -4.07 -4.26
C THR A 909 -36.75 -4.61 -2.88
N ARG A 910 -37.86 -4.15 -2.32
CA ARG A 910 -38.41 -4.70 -1.07
C ARG A 910 -38.82 -6.17 -1.22
N ASP A 911 -39.16 -6.60 -2.43
CA ASP A 911 -39.66 -7.92 -2.74
C ASP A 911 -38.57 -8.87 -3.27
N SER A 912 -37.31 -8.41 -3.34
CA SER A 912 -36.16 -9.24 -3.74
C SER A 912 -36.00 -10.43 -2.81
N GLU A 913 -36.06 -11.64 -3.36
CA GLU A 913 -35.82 -12.87 -2.61
C GLU A 913 -34.34 -13.24 -2.62
N ILE A 914 -33.85 -13.65 -1.45
CA ILE A 914 -32.49 -14.17 -1.27
C ILE A 914 -32.61 -15.65 -0.90
N THR A 915 -32.01 -16.50 -1.70
CA THR A 915 -32.02 -17.97 -1.51
C THR A 915 -30.64 -18.49 -1.19
N ASP A 916 -30.53 -19.29 -0.14
CA ASP A 916 -29.27 -19.90 0.25
C ASP A 916 -28.84 -20.97 -0.78
N VAL A 917 -27.62 -20.91 -1.26
CA VAL A 917 -27.00 -21.91 -2.14
C VAL A 917 -26.22 -22.91 -1.29
N TYR A 918 -26.66 -24.18 -1.34
CA TYR A 918 -25.94 -25.22 -0.61
C TYR A 918 -24.70 -25.68 -1.41
N PRO A 919 -23.48 -25.47 -0.92
CA PRO A 919 -22.26 -25.80 -1.65
C PRO A 919 -22.16 -27.27 -2.03
N TRP A 920 -21.94 -27.56 -3.30
CA TRP A 920 -21.87 -28.92 -3.83
C TRP A 920 -20.82 -29.81 -3.14
N TRP A 921 -19.72 -29.22 -2.74
CA TRP A 921 -18.63 -29.95 -2.07
C TRP A 921 -19.06 -30.53 -0.71
N LYS A 922 -20.01 -29.88 0.00
CA LYS A 922 -20.59 -30.42 1.23
C LYS A 922 -21.31 -31.74 0.96
N SER A 923 -22.14 -31.78 -0.09
CA SER A 923 -22.81 -32.99 -0.54
C SER A 923 -21.80 -34.07 -0.95
N ALA A 924 -20.76 -33.70 -1.67
CA ALA A 924 -19.69 -34.61 -2.07
C ALA A 924 -18.95 -35.19 -0.86
N MET A 925 -18.58 -34.36 0.14
CA MET A 925 -17.91 -34.84 1.36
C MET A 925 -18.82 -35.75 2.19
N ILE A 926 -20.10 -35.46 2.30
CA ILE A 926 -21.09 -36.34 2.95
C ILE A 926 -21.13 -37.68 2.24
N ALA A 927 -21.25 -37.69 0.89
CA ALA A 927 -21.29 -38.92 0.10
C ALA A 927 -20.00 -39.75 0.27
N ILE A 928 -18.82 -39.09 0.25
CA ILE A 928 -17.53 -39.77 0.47
C ILE A 928 -17.49 -40.43 1.84
N ASN A 929 -17.94 -39.73 2.91
CA ASN A 929 -18.02 -40.29 4.24
C ASN A 929 -18.99 -41.47 4.34
N VAL A 930 -20.14 -41.38 3.70
CA VAL A 930 -21.11 -42.50 3.64
C VAL A 930 -20.47 -43.71 2.96
N VAL A 931 -19.84 -43.54 1.80
CA VAL A 931 -19.15 -44.61 1.08
C VAL A 931 -18.02 -45.21 1.93
N ALA A 932 -17.21 -44.41 2.57
CA ALA A 932 -16.14 -44.89 3.46
C ALA A 932 -16.72 -45.70 4.64
N GLY A 933 -17.81 -45.20 5.25
CA GLY A 933 -18.51 -45.90 6.32
C GLY A 933 -19.11 -47.26 5.88
N VAL A 934 -19.73 -47.31 4.69
CA VAL A 934 -20.25 -48.56 4.11
C VAL A 934 -19.15 -49.60 3.83
N LEU A 935 -18.02 -49.13 3.26
CA LEU A 935 -16.83 -49.98 3.03
C LEU A 935 -16.27 -50.52 4.33
N LEU A 936 -16.15 -49.68 5.35
CA LEU A 936 -15.70 -50.09 6.68
C LEU A 936 -16.65 -51.11 7.29
N ALA A 937 -17.97 -50.85 7.28
CA ALA A 937 -18.98 -51.78 7.78
C ALA A 937 -18.95 -53.12 7.05
N GLY A 938 -18.87 -53.08 5.70
CA GLY A 938 -18.79 -54.26 4.86
C GLY A 938 -17.53 -55.08 5.17
N ALA A 939 -16.40 -54.46 5.28
CA ALA A 939 -15.14 -55.15 5.68
C ALA A 939 -15.22 -55.76 7.07
N ALA A 940 -15.80 -55.03 8.03
CA ALA A 940 -16.00 -55.51 9.40
C ALA A 940 -16.94 -56.70 9.46
N VAL A 941 -18.08 -56.65 8.74
CA VAL A 941 -19.03 -57.79 8.63
C VAL A 941 -18.34 -59.00 8.00
N CYS A 942 -17.63 -58.81 6.87
CA CYS A 942 -16.87 -59.90 6.25
C CYS A 942 -15.80 -60.48 7.20
N PHE A 943 -15.11 -59.62 7.98
CA PHE A 943 -14.16 -60.08 8.98
C PHE A 943 -14.83 -60.96 10.06
N VAL A 944 -15.98 -60.56 10.58
CA VAL A 944 -16.76 -61.35 11.56
C VAL A 944 -17.20 -62.66 10.96
N LEU A 945 -17.83 -62.63 9.78
CA LEU A 945 -18.31 -63.81 9.09
C LEU A 945 -17.18 -64.82 8.85
N TRP A 946 -16.08 -64.45 8.26
CA TRP A 946 -14.91 -65.32 7.96
C TRP A 946 -14.02 -65.58 9.15
N GLY A 947 -13.99 -64.73 10.14
CA GLY A 947 -13.21 -64.90 11.36
C GLY A 947 -13.87 -65.76 12.39
N TYR A 948 -15.17 -65.65 12.55
CA TYR A 948 -15.92 -66.32 13.65
C TYR A 948 -17.03 -67.24 13.17
N VAL A 949 -17.84 -66.87 12.17
CA VAL A 949 -19.00 -67.70 11.76
C VAL A 949 -18.57 -68.86 10.84
N PHE A 950 -17.80 -68.60 9.79
CA PHE A 950 -17.38 -69.65 8.86
C PHE A 950 -16.20 -70.48 9.38
N LYS A 951 -15.51 -70.07 10.39
CA LYS A 951 -14.42 -70.80 11.02
C LYS A 951 -14.90 -72.08 11.79
N LYS A 952 -16.18 -72.13 12.17
CA LYS A 952 -16.81 -73.26 12.83
C LYS A 952 -16.97 -74.48 11.93
N ASN A 953 -16.83 -74.35 10.61
CA ASN A 953 -17.09 -75.42 9.63
C ASN A 953 -15.80 -75.97 8.99
N ASP A 954 -14.64 -75.50 9.27
CA ASP A 954 -13.38 -76.14 8.89
C ASP A 954 -13.05 -77.26 9.88
N LYS A 955 -13.59 -78.42 9.62
CA LYS A 955 -13.04 -79.62 10.28
C LYS A 955 -11.58 -79.78 9.88
N ILE A 956 -10.73 -79.80 10.84
CA ILE A 956 -9.35 -80.21 10.71
C ILE A 956 -9.36 -81.71 10.38
N GLU A 957 -9.17 -82.06 9.10
CA GLU A 957 -8.75 -83.45 8.75
C GLU A 957 -7.30 -83.66 9.26
N VAL A 958 -7.22 -84.27 10.35
CA VAL A 958 -5.92 -84.82 10.81
C VAL A 958 -5.60 -86.00 9.86
N ARG A 959 -4.72 -85.80 8.93
CA ARG A 959 -4.10 -86.88 8.18
C ARG A 959 -3.17 -87.64 9.20
N GLU A 960 -3.65 -88.84 9.65
CA GLU A 960 -2.77 -89.78 10.28
C GLU A 960 -1.74 -90.24 9.23
N THR A 961 -0.49 -90.05 9.50
CA THR A 961 0.61 -90.65 8.78
C THR A 961 0.74 -92.10 9.29
N PRO A 962 0.78 -93.15 8.38
CA PRO A 962 1.00 -94.45 8.82
C PRO A 962 2.39 -94.60 9.45
N SER A 963 2.42 -95.28 10.60
CA SER A 963 3.63 -95.73 11.26
C SER A 963 4.23 -96.93 10.47
N ASP A 964 5.39 -96.74 9.83
CA ASP A 964 6.20 -97.81 9.45
C ASP A 964 7.28 -98.07 10.50
N GLY A 965 7.17 -99.25 11.10
CA GLY A 965 8.14 -99.74 12.00
C GLY A 965 9.29 -100.49 11.26
N GLY A 966 10.47 -100.36 11.75
CA GLY A 966 11.58 -101.26 11.30
C GLY A 966 12.91 -100.80 11.81
N ASN A 967 13.23 -101.34 12.97
CA ASN A 967 14.52 -101.86 13.49
C ASN A 967 15.87 -101.37 12.93
N ASN A 968 16.67 -101.00 13.93
CA ASN A 968 18.07 -101.42 14.13
C ASN A 968 19.13 -101.06 13.10
N GLU A 969 20.25 -100.53 13.50
CA GLU A 969 21.28 -100.85 14.37
C GLU A 969 22.35 -99.74 14.37
N ASN A 970 22.95 -99.58 15.52
CA ASN A 970 24.24 -98.94 15.75
C ASN A 970 25.42 -99.75 15.14
N PRO A 971 26.62 -99.31 14.99
CA PRO A 971 27.30 -98.45 15.96
C PRO A 971 27.69 -97.03 15.53
#